data_28a8c8fc7ed9ede24535968086fbf64a
#
_entry.id   28a8c8fc7ed9ede24535968086fbf64a
#
_cell.length_a   1.000
_cell.length_b   1.000
_cell.length_c   1.000
_cell.angle_alpha   90.00
_cell.angle_beta   90.00
_cell.angle_gamma   90.00
#
_symmetry.space_group_name_H-M   'P 1'
#
loop_
_entity.id
_entity.type
_entity.pdbx_description
1 polymer ?
#
loop_
_entity_poly.entity_id
_entity_poly.type
_entity_poly.pdbx_seq_one_letter_code
_entity_poly.pdbx_strand_id
1 'polypeptide(L)'
;MVIGQGSMIFAEQNRKNATNENVNEKAESAQELLKGKNYVKGELLVSYDDKLSNGKIKNAVKYNDEKCKDIFEANKEEKTAVVKISKDESMKEAIEKFQHDRRVISVQPNYVYKIKKSESSDDSNYTNSNSKFYQYFIKSVKAKEAWKILDNNPKTKTKVAVIDTGVDAKHEDLQANVKYKNGKYKAFVNKTELNRNDDPGEHGTHVTGIIGATYGNGKGGFGVAAGEKNNLCEIMVVGTSEDGETLTSADVINAINYAAKNGAKVVNMSFGSYERDRLQGKAIRDGYYNKGMVFVAASGNDNTQNYSDPAGMKEVISVGATDVDNKRWSFGAEGGSDYGDTLDILAPGAGVVSTVPGGRYINMTGTSMASPVVAAVASLMLDANPNLTPQQVKNIICASNESEFSKYNGYGLIDAEKCVLNAKNAKAQPNEVTSVEMKAGEFKVDENDDISLDALVKPADNITKITWNSKNPDIATVDNNGRVIGISKGETEITASCGGKTASCKIKVGAAVKTESMKISGPEDGEIAVDEEYRLSAEITPMNASNKEVYWEVAKGDEDKLYINEGGEIMGLKPGKAKVIAYTFEKPESGTDKPENAKRIKDEIEITVKPLPQKISIIKAPKWITAGKEAAFKAELSAGKLKGAEIAHNKVLYYSNDRTVAKIDENTGTITGIKPGVVYITARYAHDENDYGDFSVRRKITIAKKNYSGKKDYNLKQSKKGPKGRVKLFWKKIPVAEGYVVEAANKKRGKFKVLAKVNGGNKLSKILKPKKNGYYRIRAFYKDNGKIKYFGYSNVVKAVIK
;
A
#
# COMPACT_ATOMS: atom_id res chain seq x y z
N MET A 1 10.40 -49.16 45.22
CA MET A 1 10.21 -47.76 45.74
C MET A 1 11.55 -47.08 45.74
N VAL A 2 11.89 -46.49 44.69
CA VAL A 2 12.98 -45.53 44.34
C VAL A 2 13.23 -45.64 42.81
N ILE A 3 12.24 -45.20 42.03
CA ILE A 3 12.40 -44.81 40.64
C ILE A 3 11.33 -43.72 40.40
N GLY A 4 11.59 -42.47 40.85
CA GLY A 4 10.62 -41.42 40.74
C GLY A 4 11.12 -40.01 40.89
N GLN A 5 12.41 -39.83 41.21
CA GLN A 5 12.98 -38.49 41.38
C GLN A 5 14.04 -38.11 40.34
N GLY A 6 14.59 -39.05 39.59
CA GLY A 6 15.56 -38.76 38.52
C GLY A 6 14.95 -38.18 37.25
N SER A 7 13.71 -38.59 36.93
CA SER A 7 13.03 -38.09 35.69
C SER A 7 12.47 -36.69 35.78
N MET A 8 12.16 -36.24 37.02
CA MET A 8 11.70 -34.84 37.22
C MET A 8 12.88 -33.80 37.20
N ILE A 9 14.04 -34.20 37.68
CA ILE A 9 15.22 -33.33 37.66
C ILE A 9 15.79 -33.19 36.26
N PHE A 10 15.74 -34.25 35.44
CA PHE A 10 16.13 -34.19 34.01
C PHE A 10 15.11 -33.40 33.15
N ALA A 11 13.83 -33.50 33.46
CA ALA A 11 12.80 -32.72 32.78
C ALA A 11 12.85 -31.23 33.17
N GLU A 12 13.24 -30.94 34.45
CA GLU A 12 13.38 -29.55 34.91
C GLU A 12 14.71 -28.92 34.46
N GLN A 13 15.77 -29.68 34.28
CA GLN A 13 17.05 -29.26 33.76
C GLN A 13 17.02 -29.07 32.23
N ASN A 14 16.30 -29.92 31.50
CA ASN A 14 16.01 -29.75 30.09
C ASN A 14 14.99 -28.57 29.84
N ARG A 15 14.07 -28.31 30.79
CA ARG A 15 13.24 -27.12 30.74
C ARG A 15 14.03 -25.82 30.99
N LYS A 16 15.02 -25.84 31.90
CA LYS A 16 15.90 -24.70 32.13
C LYS A 16 16.85 -24.49 30.95
N ASN A 17 17.33 -25.52 30.28
CA ASN A 17 18.17 -25.40 29.10
C ASN A 17 17.37 -25.04 27.84
N ALA A 18 16.16 -25.56 27.67
CA ALA A 18 15.27 -25.14 26.56
C ALA A 18 14.70 -23.72 26.74
N THR A 19 14.53 -23.27 28.00
CA THR A 19 14.16 -21.85 28.28
C THR A 19 15.36 -20.89 28.17
N ASN A 20 16.60 -21.37 28.31
CA ASN A 20 17.78 -20.50 28.15
C ASN A 20 18.26 -20.36 26.69
N GLU A 21 17.87 -21.25 25.78
CA GLU A 21 18.16 -21.06 24.34
C GLU A 21 17.09 -20.21 23.61
N ASN A 22 15.91 -20.02 24.21
CA ASN A 22 14.83 -19.20 23.64
C ASN A 22 14.56 -17.87 24.36
N VAL A 23 15.36 -17.44 25.31
CA VAL A 23 15.07 -16.31 26.21
C VAL A 23 16.02 -15.12 26.04
N ASN A 24 16.82 -15.04 24.98
CA ASN A 24 17.61 -13.84 24.69
C ASN A 24 17.19 -13.02 23.47
N GLU A 25 15.98 -13.25 22.95
CA GLU A 25 15.30 -12.14 22.26
C GLU A 25 14.69 -11.28 23.39
N LYS A 26 15.31 -10.15 23.73
CA LYS A 26 14.65 -9.11 24.53
C LYS A 26 13.26 -8.89 23.97
N ALA A 27 12.21 -9.05 24.78
CA ALA A 27 10.87 -8.62 24.39
C ALA A 27 10.98 -7.14 24.03
N GLU A 28 10.74 -6.81 22.75
CA GLU A 28 10.70 -5.42 22.30
C GLU A 28 9.76 -4.66 23.24
N SER A 29 10.14 -3.48 23.68
CA SER A 29 9.26 -2.65 24.50
C SER A 29 7.98 -2.34 23.73
N ALA A 30 6.88 -2.07 24.43
CA ALA A 30 5.66 -1.60 23.77
C ALA A 30 5.95 -0.44 22.80
N GLN A 31 6.96 0.32 23.14
CA GLN A 31 7.52 1.43 22.45
C GLN A 31 8.11 1.06 21.09
N GLU A 32 9.03 0.13 21.05
CA GLU A 32 9.67 -0.36 19.82
C GLU A 32 8.65 -1.01 18.88
N LEU A 33 7.64 -1.67 19.42
CA LEU A 33 6.58 -2.33 18.63
C LEU A 33 5.66 -1.33 17.92
N LEU A 34 5.49 -0.12 18.43
CA LEU A 34 4.63 0.92 17.86
C LEU A 34 5.38 1.94 17.01
N LYS A 35 6.70 2.04 17.19
CA LYS A 35 7.56 3.08 16.63
C LYS A 35 7.52 3.07 15.09
N GLY A 36 6.97 4.14 14.50
CA GLY A 36 7.03 4.39 13.07
C GLY A 36 6.33 3.39 12.16
N LYS A 37 5.50 2.51 12.69
CA LYS A 37 4.91 1.39 11.95
C LYS A 37 3.46 1.66 11.60
N ASN A 38 3.07 1.38 10.34
CA ASN A 38 1.66 1.37 9.96
C ASN A 38 1.00 0.10 10.52
N TYR A 39 -0.07 0.25 11.30
CA TYR A 39 -0.80 -0.87 11.90
C TYR A 39 -2.30 -0.59 12.01
N VAL A 40 -3.09 -1.64 12.16
CA VAL A 40 -4.54 -1.54 12.38
C VAL A 40 -4.79 -0.98 13.79
N LYS A 41 -5.36 0.22 13.87
CA LYS A 41 -5.66 0.87 15.17
C LYS A 41 -6.52 0.01 16.07
N GLY A 42 -6.13 -0.06 17.32
CA GLY A 42 -6.86 -0.82 18.33
C GLY A 42 -6.81 -2.33 18.15
N GLU A 43 -5.80 -2.87 17.47
CA GLU A 43 -5.62 -4.29 17.27
C GLU A 43 -4.21 -4.76 17.56
N LEU A 44 -4.11 -5.80 18.39
CA LEU A 44 -2.86 -6.48 18.73
C LEU A 44 -2.89 -7.92 18.23
N LEU A 45 -1.72 -8.44 17.92
CA LEU A 45 -1.44 -9.85 17.75
C LEU A 45 -0.72 -10.35 19.01
N VAL A 46 -1.35 -11.28 19.75
CA VAL A 46 -0.85 -11.80 21.01
C VAL A 46 -0.64 -13.31 20.89
N SER A 47 0.59 -13.76 21.03
CA SER A 47 0.96 -15.17 20.89
C SER A 47 0.98 -15.91 22.22
N TYR A 48 0.52 -17.15 22.18
CA TYR A 48 0.40 -18.08 23.29
C TYR A 48 0.94 -19.45 22.90
N ASP A 49 1.38 -20.26 23.88
CA ASP A 49 1.78 -21.66 23.68
C ASP A 49 0.66 -22.44 22.96
N ASP A 50 1.01 -23.24 21.95
CA ASP A 50 0.09 -24.03 21.13
C ASP A 50 -0.74 -25.03 21.97
N LYS A 51 -0.20 -25.50 23.10
CA LYS A 51 -0.85 -26.40 24.05
C LYS A 51 -2.03 -25.76 24.79
N LEU A 52 -2.13 -24.41 24.76
CA LEU A 52 -3.30 -23.73 25.29
C LEU A 52 -4.50 -23.91 24.36
N SER A 53 -5.62 -24.38 24.91
CA SER A 53 -6.87 -24.43 24.15
C SER A 53 -7.37 -23.02 23.82
N ASN A 54 -8.06 -22.85 22.68
CA ASN A 54 -8.65 -21.57 22.28
C ASN A 54 -9.56 -20.95 23.38
N GLY A 55 -10.24 -21.79 24.16
CA GLY A 55 -11.04 -21.32 25.31
C GLY A 55 -10.19 -20.71 26.42
N LYS A 56 -9.01 -21.29 26.71
CA LYS A 56 -8.07 -20.73 27.69
C LYS A 56 -7.42 -19.43 27.19
N ILE A 57 -7.13 -19.33 25.89
CA ILE A 57 -6.61 -18.12 25.26
C ILE A 57 -7.67 -17.00 25.32
N LYS A 58 -8.93 -17.28 24.94
CA LYS A 58 -10.03 -16.29 25.06
C LYS A 58 -10.22 -15.81 26.50
N ASN A 59 -10.07 -16.70 27.49
CA ASN A 59 -10.13 -16.34 28.91
C ASN A 59 -8.91 -15.50 29.34
N ALA A 60 -7.71 -15.76 28.77
CA ALA A 60 -6.52 -14.96 29.02
C ALA A 60 -6.69 -13.52 28.47
N VAL A 61 -7.21 -13.38 27.26
CA VAL A 61 -7.52 -12.07 26.66
C VAL A 61 -8.56 -11.33 27.50
N LYS A 62 -9.64 -12.02 27.92
CA LYS A 62 -10.68 -11.44 28.79
C LYS A 62 -10.15 -11.06 30.17
N TYR A 63 -9.18 -11.80 30.70
CA TYR A 63 -8.54 -11.46 31.99
C TYR A 63 -7.76 -10.14 31.90
N ASN A 64 -7.29 -9.79 30.73
CA ASN A 64 -6.67 -8.49 30.43
C ASN A 64 -7.70 -7.43 29.98
N ASP A 65 -8.99 -7.62 30.28
CA ASP A 65 -10.13 -6.75 29.95
C ASP A 65 -10.32 -6.47 28.45
N GLU A 66 -9.76 -7.34 27.59
CA GLU A 66 -9.76 -7.17 26.15
C GLU A 66 -10.64 -8.16 25.41
N LYS A 67 -10.95 -7.89 24.16
CA LYS A 67 -11.80 -8.71 23.30
C LYS A 67 -11.01 -9.51 22.28
N CYS A 68 -11.00 -10.82 22.41
CA CYS A 68 -10.45 -11.70 21.40
C CYS A 68 -11.37 -11.75 20.17
N LYS A 69 -10.85 -11.34 19.01
CA LYS A 69 -11.55 -11.42 17.72
C LYS A 69 -11.39 -12.78 17.07
N ASP A 70 -10.16 -13.26 17.02
CA ASP A 70 -9.81 -14.50 16.34
C ASP A 70 -8.61 -15.17 17.01
N ILE A 71 -8.35 -16.45 16.69
CA ILE A 71 -7.18 -17.22 17.13
C ILE A 71 -6.75 -18.09 15.96
N PHE A 72 -5.49 -17.96 15.56
CA PHE A 72 -4.89 -18.77 14.49
C PHE A 72 -3.53 -19.33 14.91
N GLU A 73 -3.06 -20.37 14.20
CA GLU A 73 -1.74 -20.97 14.43
C GLU A 73 -0.69 -20.13 13.67
N ALA A 74 0.16 -19.40 14.39
CA ALA A 74 1.24 -18.62 13.79
C ALA A 74 2.38 -19.54 13.33
N ASN A 75 2.66 -20.60 14.10
CA ASN A 75 3.60 -21.67 13.77
C ASN A 75 3.26 -22.92 14.58
N LYS A 76 4.12 -23.94 14.56
CA LYS A 76 3.89 -25.21 15.29
C LYS A 76 3.87 -25.11 16.82
N GLU A 77 4.42 -24.03 17.36
CA GLU A 77 4.65 -23.87 18.79
C GLU A 77 3.77 -22.76 19.40
N GLU A 78 3.16 -21.92 18.58
CA GLU A 78 2.41 -20.74 19.01
C GLU A 78 1.06 -20.61 18.31
N LYS A 79 0.03 -20.26 19.11
CA LYS A 79 -1.25 -19.74 18.63
C LYS A 79 -1.30 -18.24 18.86
N THR A 80 -1.70 -17.51 17.86
CA THR A 80 -1.83 -16.05 17.96
C THR A 80 -3.31 -15.63 18.05
N ALA A 81 -3.65 -14.85 19.07
CA ALA A 81 -4.94 -14.22 19.18
C ALA A 81 -4.90 -12.82 18.56
N VAL A 82 -5.90 -12.51 17.75
CA VAL A 82 -6.16 -11.14 17.32
C VAL A 82 -7.03 -10.48 18.40
N VAL A 83 -6.49 -9.48 19.05
CA VAL A 83 -7.09 -8.81 20.20
C VAL A 83 -7.51 -7.41 19.81
N LYS A 84 -8.79 -7.08 20.04
CA LYS A 84 -9.30 -5.71 19.93
C LYS A 84 -9.22 -5.06 21.30
N ILE A 85 -8.41 -4.01 21.42
CA ILE A 85 -8.27 -3.26 22.67
C ILE A 85 -9.52 -2.41 22.95
N SER A 86 -9.72 -2.09 24.21
CA SER A 86 -10.80 -1.21 24.69
C SER A 86 -10.65 0.19 24.10
N LYS A 87 -11.78 0.89 23.89
CA LYS A 87 -11.75 2.27 23.36
C LYS A 87 -11.07 3.28 24.30
N ASP A 88 -11.01 2.94 25.58
CA ASP A 88 -10.49 3.80 26.65
C ASP A 88 -9.06 3.42 27.05
N GLU A 89 -8.41 2.53 26.30
CA GLU A 89 -7.05 2.03 26.56
C GLU A 89 -6.15 2.29 25.35
N SER A 90 -4.97 2.82 25.59
CA SER A 90 -3.98 3.03 24.54
C SER A 90 -3.33 1.72 24.06
N MET A 91 -2.84 1.70 22.82
CA MET A 91 -2.05 0.56 22.27
C MET A 91 -0.88 0.20 23.17
N LYS A 92 -0.22 1.20 23.74
CA LYS A 92 0.92 1.03 24.64
C LYS A 92 0.51 0.30 25.92
N GLU A 93 -0.48 0.80 26.64
CA GLU A 93 -0.96 0.19 27.86
C GLU A 93 -1.41 -1.25 27.63
N ALA A 94 -2.12 -1.51 26.52
CA ALA A 94 -2.53 -2.85 26.16
C ALA A 94 -1.33 -3.77 25.88
N ILE A 95 -0.32 -3.30 25.14
CA ILE A 95 0.92 -4.07 24.88
C ILE A 95 1.62 -4.38 26.22
N GLU A 96 1.85 -3.37 27.06
CA GLU A 96 2.51 -3.55 28.36
C GLU A 96 1.74 -4.53 29.26
N LYS A 97 0.41 -4.44 29.29
CA LYS A 97 -0.47 -5.37 30.01
C LYS A 97 -0.25 -6.81 29.54
N PHE A 98 -0.24 -7.05 28.23
CA PHE A 98 0.02 -8.38 27.69
C PHE A 98 1.44 -8.85 27.89
N GLN A 99 2.44 -7.97 27.84
CA GLN A 99 3.85 -8.30 28.14
C GLN A 99 4.05 -8.78 29.57
N HIS A 100 3.24 -8.31 30.51
CA HIS A 100 3.26 -8.76 31.92
C HIS A 100 2.45 -10.04 32.17
N ASP A 101 1.66 -10.51 31.22
CA ASP A 101 0.91 -11.78 31.34
C ASP A 101 1.83 -12.97 31.06
N ARG A 102 2.15 -13.76 32.08
CA ARG A 102 3.04 -14.93 31.97
C ARG A 102 2.59 -16.00 30.97
N ARG A 103 1.36 -15.93 30.48
CA ARG A 103 0.80 -16.85 29.46
C ARG A 103 1.14 -16.38 28.04
N VAL A 104 1.53 -15.13 27.89
CA VAL A 104 1.85 -14.51 26.59
C VAL A 104 3.31 -14.77 26.26
N ILE A 105 3.58 -15.24 25.05
CA ILE A 105 4.92 -15.42 24.51
C ILE A 105 5.40 -14.12 23.88
N SER A 106 4.54 -13.50 23.05
CA SER A 106 4.83 -12.22 22.41
C SER A 106 3.57 -11.42 22.14
N VAL A 107 3.70 -10.12 22.02
CA VAL A 107 2.64 -9.19 21.62
C VAL A 107 3.21 -8.18 20.65
N GLN A 108 2.45 -7.84 19.60
CA GLN A 108 2.78 -6.80 18.64
C GLN A 108 1.51 -6.18 18.03
N PRO A 109 1.59 -4.97 17.43
CA PRO A 109 0.53 -4.42 16.60
C PRO A 109 0.23 -5.31 15.38
N ASN A 110 -0.97 -5.20 14.83
CA ASN A 110 -1.32 -5.81 13.54
C ASN A 110 -0.86 -4.86 12.42
N TYR A 111 0.38 -5.06 11.93
CA TYR A 111 1.01 -4.18 10.94
C TYR A 111 0.30 -4.17 9.58
N VAL A 112 0.47 -3.09 8.82
CA VAL A 112 -0.11 -2.87 7.48
C VAL A 112 1.00 -2.68 6.45
N TYR A 113 0.93 -3.40 5.33
CA TYR A 113 1.83 -3.30 4.18
C TYR A 113 1.12 -2.60 3.02
N LYS A 114 1.85 -1.82 2.22
CA LYS A 114 1.32 -1.14 1.03
C LYS A 114 1.91 -1.71 -0.25
N ILE A 115 1.05 -1.86 -1.26
CA ILE A 115 1.43 -2.22 -2.63
C ILE A 115 1.51 -0.94 -3.45
N LYS A 116 2.69 -0.67 -4.03
CA LYS A 116 2.87 0.51 -4.90
C LYS A 116 2.41 0.19 -6.32
N LYS A 117 1.43 0.94 -6.85
CA LYS A 117 0.91 0.83 -8.22
C LYS A 117 1.82 1.55 -9.21
N SER A 118 1.97 1.00 -10.41
CA SER A 118 2.60 1.63 -11.57
C SER A 118 1.58 1.95 -12.66
N GLU A 119 1.90 2.91 -13.56
CA GLU A 119 1.00 3.37 -14.62
C GLU A 119 0.72 2.30 -15.68
N SER A 120 -0.50 2.30 -16.25
CA SER A 120 -1.03 1.32 -17.20
C SER A 120 -1.13 1.84 -18.63
N SER A 121 -0.89 0.98 -19.65
CA SER A 121 -1.20 1.23 -21.06
C SER A 121 -1.75 -0.04 -21.74
N ASP A 122 -2.68 0.12 -22.68
CA ASP A 122 -3.51 -0.93 -23.29
C ASP A 122 -3.05 -1.24 -24.73
N ASP A 123 -2.66 -2.48 -25.07
CA ASP A 123 -2.50 -3.01 -26.46
C ASP A 123 -2.00 -4.47 -26.54
N SER A 124 -2.21 -5.16 -27.68
CA SER A 124 -2.28 -6.61 -27.86
C SER A 124 -1.14 -7.34 -28.60
N ASN A 125 0.14 -6.93 -28.53
CA ASN A 125 1.24 -7.59 -29.30
C ASN A 125 2.42 -8.04 -28.42
N TYR A 126 2.25 -9.14 -27.67
CA TYR A 126 3.19 -9.63 -26.64
C TYR A 126 4.45 -10.32 -27.17
N THR A 127 4.44 -10.78 -28.42
CA THR A 127 5.58 -11.52 -29.00
C THR A 127 6.39 -10.72 -30.04
N ASN A 128 5.93 -9.55 -30.41
CA ASN A 128 6.61 -8.70 -31.38
C ASN A 128 7.62 -7.78 -30.67
N SER A 129 8.91 -7.95 -30.97
CA SER A 129 10.00 -7.15 -30.38
C SER A 129 9.93 -5.64 -30.64
N ASN A 130 9.11 -5.21 -31.61
CA ASN A 130 8.84 -3.80 -31.88
C ASN A 130 7.61 -3.26 -31.12
N SER A 131 6.90 -4.12 -30.38
CA SER A 131 5.77 -3.73 -29.56
C SER A 131 6.25 -3.25 -28.18
N LYS A 132 5.67 -2.17 -27.67
CA LYS A 132 5.88 -1.72 -26.29
C LYS A 132 5.38 -2.72 -25.24
N PHE A 133 4.66 -3.78 -25.64
CA PHE A 133 4.16 -4.89 -24.82
C PHE A 133 4.91 -6.20 -25.05
N TYR A 134 6.09 -6.14 -25.61
CA TYR A 134 6.93 -7.33 -25.81
C TYR A 134 7.32 -7.92 -24.45
N GLN A 135 7.06 -9.21 -24.28
CA GLN A 135 7.48 -9.98 -23.10
C GLN A 135 8.99 -10.27 -23.10
N TYR A 136 9.81 -9.21 -23.02
CA TYR A 136 11.27 -9.30 -23.07
C TYR A 136 11.83 -10.19 -21.96
N PHE A 137 11.18 -10.21 -20.79
CA PHE A 137 11.63 -10.89 -19.60
C PHE A 137 11.77 -12.40 -19.78
N ILE A 138 10.93 -13.04 -20.58
CA ILE A 138 11.01 -14.46 -20.90
C ILE A 138 12.34 -14.82 -21.54
N LYS A 139 12.81 -13.98 -22.47
CA LYS A 139 14.10 -14.15 -23.16
C LYS A 139 15.26 -13.77 -22.24
N SER A 140 15.15 -12.67 -21.50
CA SER A 140 16.20 -12.18 -20.61
C SER A 140 16.62 -13.22 -19.57
N VAL A 141 15.66 -13.95 -19.01
CA VAL A 141 15.94 -15.01 -18.02
C VAL A 141 16.10 -16.42 -18.63
N LYS A 142 16.01 -16.59 -19.96
CA LYS A 142 16.11 -17.88 -20.67
C LYS A 142 15.07 -18.92 -20.18
N ALA A 143 13.82 -18.51 -19.98
CA ALA A 143 12.78 -19.37 -19.45
C ALA A 143 12.51 -20.60 -20.36
N LYS A 144 12.48 -20.41 -21.71
CA LYS A 144 12.24 -21.50 -22.65
C LYS A 144 13.38 -22.51 -22.71
N GLU A 145 14.60 -22.07 -22.47
CA GLU A 145 15.79 -22.94 -22.37
C GLU A 145 15.67 -23.82 -21.11
N ALA A 146 15.24 -23.27 -20.00
CA ALA A 146 14.94 -24.02 -18.78
C ALA A 146 13.85 -25.09 -18.99
N TRP A 147 12.78 -24.78 -19.74
CA TRP A 147 11.73 -25.75 -20.06
C TRP A 147 12.24 -26.96 -20.83
N LYS A 148 13.19 -26.78 -21.76
CA LYS A 148 13.82 -27.87 -22.50
C LYS A 148 14.59 -28.82 -21.60
N ILE A 149 15.25 -28.32 -20.53
CA ILE A 149 15.97 -29.16 -19.55
C ILE A 149 15.02 -30.09 -18.79
N LEU A 150 13.79 -29.66 -18.57
CA LEU A 150 12.73 -30.41 -17.92
C LEU A 150 11.97 -31.37 -18.88
N ASP A 151 12.29 -31.33 -20.19
CA ASP A 151 11.62 -32.08 -21.26
C ASP A 151 10.09 -31.86 -21.28
N ASN A 152 9.61 -30.70 -20.76
CA ASN A 152 8.20 -30.41 -20.52
C ASN A 152 7.42 -31.55 -19.82
N ASN A 153 8.11 -32.36 -19.03
CA ASN A 153 7.55 -33.48 -18.28
C ASN A 153 8.19 -33.60 -16.88
N PRO A 154 7.88 -32.69 -15.98
CA PRO A 154 8.46 -32.67 -14.64
C PRO A 154 8.07 -33.90 -13.85
N LYS A 155 8.98 -34.40 -13.00
CA LYS A 155 8.69 -35.52 -12.06
C LYS A 155 7.62 -35.12 -11.03
N THR A 156 7.59 -33.85 -10.67
CA THR A 156 6.65 -33.27 -9.73
C THR A 156 6.21 -31.92 -10.30
N LYS A 157 4.99 -31.49 -9.99
CA LYS A 157 4.48 -30.18 -10.32
C LYS A 157 4.55 -29.33 -9.05
N THR A 158 5.52 -28.44 -9.00
CA THR A 158 5.76 -27.61 -7.83
C THR A 158 4.63 -26.61 -7.63
N LYS A 159 4.10 -26.51 -6.42
CA LYS A 159 3.07 -25.56 -6.05
C LYS A 159 3.70 -24.27 -5.59
N VAL A 160 3.36 -23.18 -6.28
CA VAL A 160 3.75 -21.80 -5.96
C VAL A 160 2.57 -21.09 -5.30
N ALA A 161 2.75 -20.59 -4.09
CA ALA A 161 1.77 -19.69 -3.46
C ALA A 161 2.07 -18.24 -3.85
N VAL A 162 1.05 -17.52 -4.30
CA VAL A 162 1.09 -16.07 -4.52
C VAL A 162 0.27 -15.44 -3.40
N ILE A 163 0.97 -14.79 -2.45
CA ILE A 163 0.34 -14.01 -1.38
C ILE A 163 0.32 -12.56 -1.84
N ASP A 164 -0.88 -12.04 -2.16
CA ASP A 164 -1.03 -10.76 -2.83
C ASP A 164 -2.47 -10.21 -2.67
N THR A 165 -2.87 -9.20 -3.43
CA THR A 165 -4.23 -8.61 -3.41
C THR A 165 -5.33 -9.63 -3.69
N GLY A 166 -5.08 -10.56 -4.61
CA GLY A 166 -6.03 -11.57 -5.07
C GLY A 166 -5.75 -12.00 -6.50
N VAL A 167 -6.76 -12.53 -7.19
CA VAL A 167 -6.68 -12.89 -8.61
C VAL A 167 -8.06 -12.83 -9.26
N ASP A 168 -8.14 -12.36 -10.50
CA ASP A 168 -9.33 -12.57 -11.32
C ASP A 168 -9.42 -14.05 -11.73
N ALA A 169 -10.18 -14.82 -10.95
CA ALA A 169 -10.35 -16.25 -11.16
C ALA A 169 -11.08 -16.62 -12.46
N LYS A 170 -11.57 -15.63 -13.21
CA LYS A 170 -12.21 -15.81 -14.53
C LYS A 170 -11.27 -15.46 -15.68
N HIS A 171 -10.09 -14.92 -15.38
CA HIS A 171 -9.14 -14.54 -16.42
C HIS A 171 -8.75 -15.76 -17.25
N GLU A 172 -9.05 -15.71 -18.56
CA GLU A 172 -8.93 -16.85 -19.48
C GLU A 172 -7.49 -17.38 -19.63
N ASP A 173 -6.51 -16.50 -19.40
CA ASP A 173 -5.09 -16.85 -19.54
C ASP A 173 -4.47 -17.44 -18.25
N LEU A 174 -5.26 -17.57 -17.18
CA LEU A 174 -4.80 -18.15 -15.91
C LEU A 174 -5.38 -19.54 -15.63
N GLN A 175 -6.32 -20.02 -16.44
CA GLN A 175 -7.09 -21.25 -16.16
C GLN A 175 -6.25 -22.54 -16.17
N ALA A 176 -5.16 -22.61 -16.95
CA ALA A 176 -4.37 -23.82 -17.06
C ALA A 176 -3.53 -24.09 -15.80
N ASN A 177 -2.92 -23.08 -15.24
CA ASN A 177 -1.88 -23.20 -14.20
C ASN A 177 -2.33 -22.77 -12.79
N VAL A 178 -3.38 -21.95 -12.67
CA VAL A 178 -3.92 -21.56 -11.36
C VAL A 178 -4.99 -22.53 -10.90
N LYS A 179 -4.90 -22.96 -9.64
CA LYS A 179 -5.86 -23.90 -9.05
C LYS A 179 -6.94 -23.17 -8.28
N TYR A 180 -8.16 -23.35 -8.78
CA TYR A 180 -9.38 -22.82 -8.15
C TYR A 180 -10.23 -23.96 -7.59
N LYS A 181 -10.83 -23.77 -6.43
CA LYS A 181 -11.87 -24.65 -5.91
C LYS A 181 -13.23 -24.05 -6.22
N ASN A 182 -13.98 -24.66 -7.16
CA ASN A 182 -15.27 -24.12 -7.64
C ASN A 182 -15.15 -22.69 -8.22
N GLY A 183 -14.08 -22.40 -8.99
CA GLY A 183 -13.83 -21.07 -9.55
C GLY A 183 -13.47 -20.00 -8.54
N LYS A 184 -12.99 -20.39 -7.35
CA LYS A 184 -12.65 -19.48 -6.25
C LYS A 184 -11.28 -19.84 -5.65
N TYR A 185 -10.60 -18.82 -5.13
CA TYR A 185 -9.37 -18.95 -4.34
C TYR A 185 -9.62 -18.58 -2.86
N LYS A 186 -8.67 -18.87 -1.98
CA LYS A 186 -8.72 -18.45 -0.58
C LYS A 186 -8.22 -17.03 -0.40
N ALA A 187 -8.90 -16.29 0.48
CA ALA A 187 -8.43 -14.99 0.91
C ALA A 187 -8.56 -14.87 2.44
N PHE A 188 -7.61 -14.16 3.03
CA PHE A 188 -7.63 -13.75 4.42
C PHE A 188 -7.67 -12.22 4.43
N VAL A 189 -8.82 -11.67 4.76
CA VAL A 189 -9.07 -10.23 4.68
C VAL A 189 -9.77 -9.80 5.96
N ASN A 190 -9.22 -8.80 6.62
CA ASN A 190 -9.70 -8.36 7.93
C ASN A 190 -9.87 -9.56 8.90
N LYS A 191 -8.91 -10.51 8.83
CA LYS A 191 -8.86 -11.74 9.64
C LYS A 191 -10.00 -12.72 9.38
N THR A 192 -10.73 -12.54 8.30
CA THR A 192 -11.80 -13.43 7.87
C THR A 192 -11.31 -14.29 6.71
N GLU A 193 -11.45 -15.61 6.85
CA GLU A 193 -11.21 -16.55 5.76
C GLU A 193 -12.36 -16.50 4.75
N LEU A 194 -12.08 -16.10 3.54
CA LEU A 194 -13.04 -15.93 2.46
C LEU A 194 -12.74 -16.84 1.28
N ASN A 195 -13.75 -17.07 0.43
CA ASN A 195 -13.56 -17.65 -0.91
C ASN A 195 -13.93 -16.59 -1.95
N ARG A 196 -12.94 -16.04 -2.62
CA ARG A 196 -13.08 -14.95 -3.61
C ARG A 196 -12.86 -15.46 -5.04
N ASN A 197 -13.25 -14.66 -6.02
CA ASN A 197 -13.05 -14.92 -7.45
C ASN A 197 -12.70 -13.65 -8.24
N ASP A 198 -12.44 -12.57 -7.55
CA ASP A 198 -12.08 -11.24 -8.05
C ASP A 198 -10.76 -10.78 -7.43
N ASP A 199 -10.04 -9.92 -8.12
CA ASP A 199 -8.89 -9.19 -7.58
C ASP A 199 -9.32 -7.75 -7.32
N PRO A 200 -9.29 -7.28 -6.08
CA PRO A 200 -9.69 -5.90 -5.78
C PRO A 200 -8.74 -4.85 -6.34
N GLY A 201 -7.48 -5.24 -6.69
CA GLY A 201 -6.41 -4.28 -6.97
C GLY A 201 -5.62 -4.46 -8.26
N GLU A 202 -5.88 -5.45 -9.11
CA GLU A 202 -5.12 -5.79 -10.33
C GLU A 202 -3.72 -6.39 -10.08
N HIS A 203 -3.04 -6.05 -8.98
CA HIS A 203 -1.63 -6.40 -8.73
C HIS A 203 -1.41 -7.91 -8.61
N GLY A 204 -2.20 -8.63 -7.82
CA GLY A 204 -2.04 -10.07 -7.65
C GLY A 204 -2.36 -10.86 -8.92
N THR A 205 -3.31 -10.40 -9.75
CA THR A 205 -3.57 -10.98 -11.07
C THR A 205 -2.36 -10.81 -11.99
N HIS A 206 -1.69 -9.65 -11.96
CA HIS A 206 -0.50 -9.36 -12.74
C HIS A 206 0.69 -10.25 -12.32
N VAL A 207 0.97 -10.31 -11.04
CA VAL A 207 2.02 -11.16 -10.44
C VAL A 207 1.79 -12.64 -10.78
N THR A 208 0.54 -13.12 -10.67
CA THR A 208 0.17 -14.50 -11.00
C THR A 208 0.46 -14.83 -12.46
N GLY A 209 0.16 -13.91 -13.38
CA GLY A 209 0.42 -14.11 -14.81
C GLY A 209 1.90 -14.19 -15.16
N ILE A 210 2.78 -13.42 -14.47
CA ILE A 210 4.25 -13.51 -14.65
C ILE A 210 4.74 -14.91 -14.33
N ILE A 211 4.20 -15.57 -13.28
CA ILE A 211 4.58 -16.92 -12.92
C ILE A 211 4.07 -17.92 -13.96
N GLY A 212 2.78 -17.87 -14.31
CA GLY A 212 2.20 -18.97 -15.08
C GLY A 212 0.97 -18.63 -15.92
N ALA A 213 0.93 -17.48 -16.60
CA ALA A 213 -0.03 -17.27 -17.68
C ALA A 213 0.12 -18.36 -18.74
N THR A 214 -0.99 -18.73 -19.39
CA THR A 214 -1.12 -19.92 -20.22
C THR A 214 -0.33 -19.81 -21.52
N TYR A 215 0.60 -20.71 -21.79
CA TYR A 215 1.33 -20.75 -23.06
C TYR A 215 0.47 -21.30 -24.22
N GLY A 216 0.53 -20.67 -25.38
CA GLY A 216 0.01 -21.19 -26.65
C GLY A 216 -1.51 -21.24 -26.79
N ASN A 217 -2.28 -20.51 -26.00
CA ASN A 217 -3.73 -20.42 -26.07
C ASN A 217 -4.24 -19.37 -27.09
N GLY A 218 -3.31 -18.65 -27.74
CA GLY A 218 -3.63 -17.59 -28.71
C GLY A 218 -4.10 -16.27 -28.08
N LYS A 219 -3.88 -16.09 -26.76
CA LYS A 219 -4.27 -14.92 -26.00
C LYS A 219 -3.10 -14.45 -25.14
N GLY A 220 -2.96 -13.13 -25.02
CA GLY A 220 -1.96 -12.53 -24.15
C GLY A 220 -0.56 -13.13 -24.28
N GLY A 221 0.17 -13.04 -23.18
CA GLY A 221 1.49 -13.63 -23.06
C GLY A 221 1.49 -14.96 -22.30
N PHE A 222 2.62 -15.32 -21.76
CA PHE A 222 2.76 -16.55 -20.96
C PHE A 222 3.75 -16.35 -19.81
N GLY A 223 3.59 -17.15 -18.76
CA GLY A 223 4.41 -17.05 -17.57
C GLY A 223 5.73 -17.80 -17.67
N VAL A 224 6.69 -17.44 -16.81
CA VAL A 224 8.05 -18.02 -16.77
C VAL A 224 8.03 -19.54 -16.51
N ALA A 225 7.09 -20.00 -15.67
CA ALA A 225 6.95 -21.42 -15.33
C ALA A 225 5.75 -22.11 -16.02
N ALA A 226 5.20 -21.56 -17.10
CA ALA A 226 4.09 -22.17 -17.81
C ALA A 226 4.48 -23.52 -18.45
N GLY A 227 5.62 -23.54 -19.16
CA GLY A 227 6.01 -24.67 -20.00
C GLY A 227 5.18 -24.78 -21.28
N GLU A 228 5.69 -25.47 -22.30
CA GLU A 228 4.98 -25.61 -23.59
C GLU A 228 3.66 -26.39 -23.49
N LYS A 229 3.49 -27.19 -22.44
CA LYS A 229 2.28 -27.99 -22.17
C LYS A 229 1.44 -27.44 -21.01
N ASN A 230 1.78 -26.27 -20.46
CA ASN A 230 1.14 -25.67 -19.27
C ASN A 230 1.10 -26.64 -18.07
N ASN A 231 2.21 -27.28 -17.80
CA ASN A 231 2.30 -28.34 -16.79
C ASN A 231 3.52 -28.22 -15.86
N LEU A 232 4.28 -27.12 -15.93
CA LEU A 232 5.49 -26.94 -15.11
C LEU A 232 5.25 -26.25 -13.79
N CYS A 233 4.11 -25.62 -13.54
CA CYS A 233 3.76 -25.07 -12.23
C CYS A 233 2.30 -25.33 -11.85
N GLU A 234 2.03 -25.27 -10.56
CA GLU A 234 0.69 -25.19 -10.01
C GLU A 234 0.64 -23.96 -9.12
N ILE A 235 -0.20 -22.98 -9.46
CA ILE A 235 -0.29 -21.73 -8.71
C ILE A 235 -1.48 -21.77 -7.76
N MET A 236 -1.23 -21.44 -6.50
CA MET A 236 -2.22 -21.24 -5.45
C MET A 236 -2.19 -19.77 -5.06
N VAL A 237 -3.23 -19.01 -5.41
CA VAL A 237 -3.35 -17.63 -4.96
C VAL A 237 -3.98 -17.59 -3.58
N VAL A 238 -3.44 -16.74 -2.71
CA VAL A 238 -3.98 -16.44 -1.37
C VAL A 238 -4.10 -14.93 -1.26
N GLY A 239 -5.33 -14.41 -1.38
CA GLY A 239 -5.58 -12.97 -1.29
C GLY A 239 -5.51 -12.48 0.15
N THR A 240 -4.93 -11.29 0.35
CA THR A 240 -4.74 -10.69 1.67
C THR A 240 -5.12 -9.21 1.73
N SER A 241 -5.80 -8.70 0.70
CA SER A 241 -6.24 -7.31 0.62
C SER A 241 -7.75 -7.18 0.39
N GLU A 242 -8.37 -6.19 1.02
CA GLU A 242 -9.77 -5.82 0.78
C GLU A 242 -9.89 -4.73 -0.28
N ASP A 243 -9.04 -3.73 -0.21
CA ASP A 243 -9.03 -2.52 -1.04
C ASP A 243 -8.14 -2.62 -2.29
N GLY A 244 -7.33 -3.68 -2.38
CA GLY A 244 -6.37 -3.89 -3.47
C GLY A 244 -5.06 -3.09 -3.31
N GLU A 245 -4.83 -2.48 -2.16
CA GLU A 245 -3.65 -1.63 -1.89
C GLU A 245 -2.92 -2.00 -0.60
N THR A 246 -3.65 -2.45 0.42
CA THR A 246 -3.11 -2.70 1.76
C THR A 246 -3.25 -4.17 2.17
N LEU A 247 -2.25 -4.67 2.88
CA LEU A 247 -2.23 -6.01 3.49
C LEU A 247 -1.87 -5.86 4.97
N THR A 248 -2.46 -6.70 5.82
CA THR A 248 -2.13 -6.69 7.25
C THR A 248 -1.22 -7.85 7.63
N SER A 249 -0.38 -7.68 8.66
CA SER A 249 0.44 -8.75 9.24
C SER A 249 -0.36 -10.03 9.52
N ALA A 250 -1.52 -9.89 10.15
CA ALA A 250 -2.35 -11.03 10.52
C ALA A 250 -2.82 -11.83 9.29
N ASP A 251 -3.24 -11.12 8.23
CA ASP A 251 -3.73 -11.75 7.01
C ASP A 251 -2.59 -12.42 6.24
N VAL A 252 -1.41 -11.78 6.20
CA VAL A 252 -0.20 -12.36 5.59
C VAL A 252 0.27 -13.61 6.35
N ILE A 253 0.32 -13.59 7.68
CA ILE A 253 0.67 -14.76 8.50
C ILE A 253 -0.30 -15.92 8.24
N ASN A 254 -1.61 -15.64 8.22
CA ASN A 254 -2.63 -16.64 7.90
C ASN A 254 -2.45 -17.21 6.48
N ALA A 255 -2.09 -16.37 5.51
CA ALA A 255 -1.82 -16.79 4.13
C ALA A 255 -0.58 -17.69 4.05
N ILE A 256 0.52 -17.35 4.73
CA ILE A 256 1.73 -18.19 4.81
C ILE A 256 1.39 -19.57 5.41
N ASN A 257 0.67 -19.60 6.53
CA ASN A 257 0.27 -20.85 7.18
C ASN A 257 -0.68 -21.68 6.31
N TYR A 258 -1.61 -21.03 5.62
CA TYR A 258 -2.49 -21.70 4.66
C TYR A 258 -1.69 -22.29 3.49
N ALA A 259 -0.73 -21.54 2.93
CA ALA A 259 0.15 -22.00 1.87
C ALA A 259 0.95 -23.24 2.31
N ALA A 260 1.54 -23.20 3.51
CA ALA A 260 2.28 -24.31 4.10
C ALA A 260 1.40 -25.57 4.28
N LYS A 261 0.20 -25.39 4.85
CA LYS A 261 -0.77 -26.49 5.08
C LYS A 261 -1.25 -27.14 3.78
N ASN A 262 -1.31 -26.38 2.69
CA ASN A 262 -1.77 -26.86 1.38
C ASN A 262 -0.63 -27.24 0.43
N GLY A 263 0.59 -27.41 0.96
CA GLY A 263 1.72 -28.02 0.25
C GLY A 263 2.43 -27.09 -0.74
N ALA A 264 2.33 -25.77 -0.57
CA ALA A 264 3.18 -24.85 -1.32
C ALA A 264 4.66 -25.09 -1.01
N LYS A 265 5.51 -25.05 -2.04
CA LYS A 265 6.96 -25.20 -1.91
C LYS A 265 7.70 -23.90 -2.20
N VAL A 266 7.08 -22.99 -2.94
CA VAL A 266 7.56 -21.64 -3.21
C VAL A 266 6.49 -20.67 -2.80
N VAL A 267 6.87 -19.55 -2.20
CA VAL A 267 5.97 -18.44 -1.83
C VAL A 267 6.51 -17.17 -2.43
N ASN A 268 5.68 -16.51 -3.24
CA ASN A 268 5.96 -15.18 -3.75
C ASN A 268 5.26 -14.13 -2.91
N MET A 269 6.02 -13.11 -2.48
CA MET A 269 5.60 -11.96 -1.69
C MET A 269 6.03 -10.67 -2.39
N SER A 270 5.16 -10.16 -3.27
CA SER A 270 5.44 -8.94 -4.03
C SER A 270 5.09 -7.66 -3.24
N PHE A 271 5.40 -7.63 -1.96
CA PHE A 271 5.17 -6.52 -1.03
C PHE A 271 6.30 -6.44 0.00
N GLY A 272 6.36 -5.34 0.72
CA GLY A 272 7.32 -5.16 1.80
C GLY A 272 7.08 -3.91 2.62
N SER A 273 7.84 -3.79 3.71
CA SER A 273 7.90 -2.63 4.59
C SER A 273 9.34 -2.45 5.07
N TYR A 274 9.74 -1.22 5.35
CA TYR A 274 11.04 -0.95 6.00
C TYR A 274 11.01 -1.21 7.51
N GLU A 275 9.89 -1.69 8.00
CA GLU A 275 9.68 -2.04 9.40
C GLU A 275 9.81 -3.54 9.60
N ARG A 276 10.43 -3.96 10.71
CA ARG A 276 10.55 -5.38 11.06
C ARG A 276 9.24 -5.92 11.61
N ASP A 277 8.73 -7.00 11.00
CA ASP A 277 7.57 -7.75 11.50
C ASP A 277 8.01 -9.09 12.09
N ARG A 278 8.11 -9.12 13.41
CA ARG A 278 8.60 -10.29 14.14
C ARG A 278 7.71 -11.53 13.96
N LEU A 279 6.38 -11.37 13.98
CA LEU A 279 5.46 -12.51 13.86
C LEU A 279 5.41 -13.04 12.42
N GLN A 280 5.43 -12.17 11.42
CA GLN A 280 5.60 -12.59 10.03
C GLN A 280 6.93 -13.32 9.84
N GLY A 281 8.01 -12.77 10.41
CA GLY A 281 9.33 -13.40 10.38
C GLY A 281 9.34 -14.80 11.01
N LYS A 282 8.60 -15.01 12.11
CA LYS A 282 8.45 -16.35 12.69
C LYS A 282 7.72 -17.31 11.77
N ALA A 283 6.62 -16.88 11.11
CA ALA A 283 5.88 -17.71 10.16
C ALA A 283 6.75 -18.09 8.95
N ILE A 284 7.56 -17.15 8.44
CA ILE A 284 8.53 -17.41 7.37
C ILE A 284 9.58 -18.42 7.82
N ARG A 285 10.17 -18.26 9.01
CA ARG A 285 11.16 -19.22 9.55
C ARG A 285 10.57 -20.61 9.78
N ASP A 286 9.33 -20.73 10.28
CA ASP A 286 8.67 -22.04 10.38
C ASP A 286 8.48 -22.68 8.99
N GLY A 287 8.00 -21.91 8.02
CA GLY A 287 7.87 -22.35 6.62
C GLY A 287 9.22 -22.82 6.03
N TYR A 288 10.27 -22.02 6.23
CA TYR A 288 11.60 -22.29 5.71
C TYR A 288 12.24 -23.53 6.36
N TYR A 289 12.37 -23.56 7.69
CA TYR A 289 13.12 -24.61 8.40
C TYR A 289 12.30 -25.90 8.60
N ASN A 290 11.01 -25.80 8.90
CA ASN A 290 10.17 -26.94 9.26
C ASN A 290 9.33 -27.50 8.11
N LYS A 291 9.03 -26.68 7.06
CA LYS A 291 8.24 -27.11 5.91
C LYS A 291 9.04 -27.15 4.60
N GLY A 292 10.28 -26.66 4.61
CA GLY A 292 11.15 -26.60 3.43
C GLY A 292 10.59 -25.72 2.31
N MET A 293 9.99 -24.59 2.66
CA MET A 293 9.44 -23.64 1.71
C MET A 293 10.48 -22.60 1.29
N VAL A 294 10.55 -22.30 0.01
CA VAL A 294 11.35 -21.22 -0.56
C VAL A 294 10.52 -19.95 -0.54
N PHE A 295 11.02 -18.90 0.08
CA PHE A 295 10.38 -17.57 0.09
C PHE A 295 11.11 -16.63 -0.84
N VAL A 296 10.37 -15.89 -1.64
CA VAL A 296 10.88 -14.90 -2.59
C VAL A 296 10.12 -13.61 -2.38
N ALA A 297 10.83 -12.48 -2.26
CA ALA A 297 10.19 -11.18 -2.04
C ALA A 297 10.84 -10.04 -2.82
N ALA A 298 10.04 -9.03 -3.10
CA ALA A 298 10.44 -7.78 -3.74
C ALA A 298 11.31 -6.95 -2.79
N SER A 299 12.49 -6.47 -3.26
CA SER A 299 13.44 -5.72 -2.43
C SER A 299 12.94 -4.33 -2.02
N GLY A 300 12.04 -3.72 -2.78
CA GLY A 300 11.54 -2.35 -2.61
C GLY A 300 11.82 -1.47 -3.82
N ASN A 301 11.18 -0.28 -3.87
CA ASN A 301 11.15 0.56 -5.08
C ASN A 301 11.62 2.01 -4.83
N ASP A 302 12.28 2.29 -3.72
CA ASP A 302 12.63 3.65 -3.31
C ASP A 302 14.09 4.02 -3.64
N ASN A 303 14.81 3.11 -4.34
CA ASN A 303 16.23 3.29 -4.70
C ASN A 303 17.15 3.54 -3.49
N THR A 304 16.92 2.80 -2.40
CA THR A 304 17.63 2.96 -1.12
C THR A 304 18.39 1.69 -0.70
N GLN A 305 19.24 1.81 0.34
CA GLN A 305 19.88 0.68 1.02
C GLN A 305 19.12 0.24 2.30
N ASN A 306 17.89 0.68 2.48
CA ASN A 306 17.13 0.35 3.68
C ASN A 306 16.81 -1.14 3.72
N TYR A 307 16.85 -1.68 4.95
CA TYR A 307 16.35 -3.04 5.18
C TYR A 307 14.85 -3.10 4.94
N SER A 308 14.39 -4.04 4.15
CA SER A 308 12.97 -4.24 3.85
C SER A 308 12.52 -5.63 4.29
N ASP A 309 11.54 -5.74 5.19
CA ASP A 309 10.86 -7.01 5.48
C ASP A 309 9.76 -7.28 4.43
N PRO A 310 9.59 -8.52 3.97
CA PRO A 310 10.38 -9.72 4.34
C PRO A 310 11.64 -9.92 3.50
N ALA A 311 11.92 -9.12 2.48
CA ALA A 311 13.03 -9.33 1.53
C ALA A 311 14.42 -9.33 2.20
N GLY A 312 14.61 -8.51 3.24
CA GLY A 312 15.87 -8.42 3.97
C GLY A 312 16.19 -9.63 4.85
N MET A 313 15.23 -10.51 5.09
CA MET A 313 15.44 -11.73 5.86
C MET A 313 16.32 -12.72 5.09
N LYS A 314 17.28 -13.38 5.77
CA LYS A 314 18.14 -14.38 5.11
C LYS A 314 17.38 -15.60 4.59
N GLU A 315 16.25 -15.95 5.22
CA GLU A 315 15.34 -17.03 4.81
C GLU A 315 14.57 -16.69 3.54
N VAL A 316 14.68 -15.47 3.03
CA VAL A 316 13.97 -14.98 1.85
C VAL A 316 14.98 -14.68 0.74
N ILE A 317 14.61 -14.95 -0.49
CA ILE A 317 15.37 -14.52 -1.66
C ILE A 317 14.93 -13.10 -2.00
N SER A 318 15.83 -12.13 -1.81
CA SER A 318 15.59 -10.72 -2.08
C SER A 318 15.81 -10.41 -3.56
N VAL A 319 14.78 -9.87 -4.22
CA VAL A 319 14.78 -9.68 -5.67
C VAL A 319 14.68 -8.21 -6.03
N GLY A 320 15.71 -7.70 -6.70
CA GLY A 320 15.72 -6.39 -7.35
C GLY A 320 15.24 -6.44 -8.80
N ALA A 321 14.86 -5.28 -9.33
CA ALA A 321 14.32 -5.15 -10.68
C ALA A 321 15.38 -4.68 -11.69
N THR A 322 15.34 -5.25 -12.93
CA THR A 322 16.04 -4.69 -14.10
C THR A 322 15.07 -4.11 -15.11
N ASP A 323 15.59 -3.23 -15.94
CA ASP A 323 14.95 -2.73 -17.15
C ASP A 323 15.13 -3.69 -18.36
N VAL A 324 14.63 -3.27 -19.52
CA VAL A 324 14.72 -4.02 -20.78
C VAL A 324 16.16 -4.26 -21.27
N ASP A 325 17.10 -3.42 -20.85
CA ASP A 325 18.53 -3.55 -21.14
C ASP A 325 19.28 -4.41 -20.13
N ASN A 326 18.57 -5.05 -19.22
CA ASN A 326 19.09 -5.87 -18.10
C ASN A 326 19.95 -5.07 -17.09
N LYS A 327 19.77 -3.76 -17.03
CA LYS A 327 20.39 -2.91 -16.00
C LYS A 327 19.46 -2.76 -14.81
N ARG A 328 20.02 -2.60 -13.62
CA ARG A 328 19.20 -2.32 -12.42
C ARG A 328 18.32 -1.10 -12.70
N TRP A 329 17.01 -1.28 -12.55
CA TRP A 329 16.03 -0.23 -12.77
C TRP A 329 16.20 0.90 -11.74
N SER A 330 16.31 2.14 -12.22
CA SER A 330 16.44 3.35 -11.39
C SER A 330 16.07 4.60 -12.17
N PHE A 331 15.31 5.49 -11.53
CA PHE A 331 15.01 6.84 -11.98
C PHE A 331 15.73 7.91 -11.13
N GLY A 332 16.85 7.57 -10.52
CA GLY A 332 17.57 8.47 -9.62
C GLY A 332 16.80 8.72 -8.33
N ALA A 333 16.55 9.98 -8.00
CA ALA A 333 15.83 10.35 -6.76
C ALA A 333 14.31 10.07 -6.81
N GLU A 334 13.75 9.81 -7.99
CA GLU A 334 12.30 9.57 -8.15
C GLU A 334 11.90 8.11 -7.90
N GLY A 335 12.86 7.22 -7.60
CA GLY A 335 12.64 5.82 -7.30
C GLY A 335 13.51 4.86 -8.09
N GLY A 336 13.34 3.57 -7.86
CA GLY A 336 14.09 2.50 -8.49
C GLY A 336 14.20 1.29 -7.59
N SER A 337 14.74 0.19 -8.12
CA SER A 337 14.98 -1.01 -7.33
C SER A 337 15.88 -0.71 -6.13
N ASP A 338 15.45 -1.11 -4.94
CA ASP A 338 16.29 -1.04 -3.75
C ASP A 338 17.51 -1.94 -3.89
N TYR A 339 18.58 -1.61 -3.17
CA TYR A 339 19.88 -2.24 -3.24
C TYR A 339 20.50 -2.36 -1.83
N GLY A 340 21.60 -3.05 -1.70
CA GLY A 340 22.30 -3.19 -0.41
C GLY A 340 22.80 -4.61 -0.17
N ASP A 341 23.25 -4.86 1.07
CA ASP A 341 23.85 -6.14 1.46
C ASP A 341 22.82 -7.29 1.50
N THR A 342 21.54 -6.98 1.61
CA THR A 342 20.46 -7.97 1.63
C THR A 342 19.97 -8.39 0.25
N LEU A 343 20.29 -7.63 -0.80
CA LEU A 343 19.89 -7.96 -2.17
C LEU A 343 20.61 -9.25 -2.65
N ASP A 344 19.84 -10.24 -3.12
CA ASP A 344 20.42 -11.50 -3.60
C ASP A 344 20.59 -11.51 -5.12
N ILE A 345 19.55 -11.17 -5.87
CA ILE A 345 19.51 -11.36 -7.32
C ILE A 345 18.67 -10.28 -8.00
N LEU A 346 18.94 -9.98 -9.26
CA LEU A 346 18.09 -9.16 -10.11
C LEU A 346 17.24 -10.03 -11.04
N ALA A 347 16.06 -9.54 -11.38
CA ALA A 347 15.22 -10.08 -12.43
C ALA A 347 14.47 -8.95 -13.17
N PRO A 348 13.98 -9.17 -14.41
CA PRO A 348 13.19 -8.20 -15.13
C PRO A 348 11.99 -7.71 -14.32
N GLY A 349 11.91 -6.40 -14.13
CA GLY A 349 10.85 -5.78 -13.31
C GLY A 349 10.28 -4.49 -13.90
N ALA A 350 10.99 -3.83 -14.85
CA ALA A 350 10.49 -2.59 -15.45
C ALA A 350 9.80 -2.86 -16.79
N GLY A 351 8.56 -2.37 -16.94
CA GLY A 351 7.80 -2.55 -18.19
C GLY A 351 7.40 -4.01 -18.46
N VAL A 352 7.11 -4.77 -17.41
CA VAL A 352 6.72 -6.19 -17.53
C VAL A 352 5.24 -6.30 -17.83
N VAL A 353 4.90 -6.91 -18.96
CA VAL A 353 3.52 -7.16 -19.39
C VAL A 353 2.98 -8.43 -18.75
N SER A 354 1.79 -8.35 -18.16
CA SER A 354 1.08 -9.51 -17.64
C SER A 354 -0.44 -9.28 -17.54
N THR A 355 -1.15 -10.29 -17.07
CA THR A 355 -2.61 -10.34 -16.91
C THR A 355 -3.13 -9.38 -15.86
N VAL A 356 -4.30 -8.76 -16.08
CA VAL A 356 -5.05 -7.99 -15.07
C VAL A 356 -6.54 -8.27 -15.18
N PRO A 357 -7.38 -7.97 -14.18
CA PRO A 357 -8.80 -8.28 -14.18
C PRO A 357 -9.53 -7.83 -15.43
N GLY A 358 -10.53 -8.63 -15.84
CA GLY A 358 -11.37 -8.36 -17.01
C GLY A 358 -10.80 -8.83 -18.34
N GLY A 359 -9.89 -9.82 -18.33
CA GLY A 359 -9.28 -10.37 -19.55
C GLY A 359 -8.30 -9.40 -20.23
N ARG A 360 -7.77 -8.45 -19.48
CA ARG A 360 -6.84 -7.40 -19.98
C ARG A 360 -5.39 -7.73 -19.64
N TYR A 361 -4.51 -6.98 -20.26
CA TYR A 361 -3.05 -7.06 -20.04
C TYR A 361 -2.46 -5.65 -20.00
N ILE A 362 -1.56 -5.41 -19.04
CA ILE A 362 -0.90 -4.10 -18.92
C ILE A 362 0.58 -4.28 -18.60
N ASN A 363 1.36 -3.22 -18.81
CA ASN A 363 2.73 -3.10 -18.32
C ASN A 363 2.72 -2.59 -16.88
N MET A 364 3.45 -3.26 -16.00
CA MET A 364 3.76 -2.74 -14.67
C MET A 364 5.27 -2.68 -14.45
N THR A 365 5.71 -1.81 -13.55
CA THR A 365 7.12 -1.63 -13.21
C THR A 365 7.30 -1.68 -11.70
N GLY A 366 8.27 -2.48 -11.24
CA GLY A 366 8.62 -2.58 -9.83
C GLY A 366 9.33 -3.89 -9.51
N THR A 367 9.95 -3.96 -8.36
CA THR A 367 10.50 -5.20 -7.80
C THR A 367 9.41 -6.25 -7.54
N SER A 368 8.15 -5.80 -7.41
CA SER A 368 6.96 -6.66 -7.38
C SER A 368 6.77 -7.50 -8.64
N MET A 369 7.26 -7.05 -9.82
CA MET A 369 7.23 -7.81 -11.07
C MET A 369 8.47 -8.69 -11.25
N ALA A 370 9.57 -8.33 -10.61
CA ALA A 370 10.82 -9.11 -10.61
C ALA A 370 10.72 -10.35 -9.68
N SER A 371 10.14 -10.21 -8.51
CA SER A 371 9.97 -11.30 -7.53
C SER A 371 9.28 -12.55 -8.12
N PRO A 372 8.12 -12.46 -8.82
CA PRO A 372 7.46 -13.61 -9.41
C PRO A 372 8.27 -14.32 -10.51
N VAL A 373 9.16 -13.60 -11.20
CA VAL A 373 10.11 -14.23 -12.15
C VAL A 373 11.02 -15.21 -11.41
N VAL A 374 11.60 -14.78 -10.28
CA VAL A 374 12.48 -15.63 -9.46
C VAL A 374 11.70 -16.75 -8.79
N ALA A 375 10.50 -16.51 -8.30
CA ALA A 375 9.64 -17.54 -7.72
C ALA A 375 9.28 -18.62 -8.75
N ALA A 376 9.02 -18.23 -10.00
CA ALA A 376 8.79 -19.16 -11.11
C ALA A 376 10.04 -20.02 -11.39
N VAL A 377 11.24 -19.40 -11.44
CA VAL A 377 12.50 -20.16 -11.63
C VAL A 377 12.74 -21.13 -10.47
N ALA A 378 12.52 -20.71 -9.22
CA ALA A 378 12.63 -21.59 -8.05
C ALA A 378 11.69 -22.80 -8.16
N SER A 379 10.47 -22.61 -8.70
CA SER A 379 9.54 -23.74 -8.93
C SER A 379 10.08 -24.72 -9.97
N LEU A 380 10.63 -24.22 -11.09
CA LEU A 380 11.26 -25.06 -12.12
C LEU A 380 12.47 -25.84 -11.57
N MET A 381 13.25 -25.23 -10.66
CA MET A 381 14.36 -25.92 -9.99
C MET A 381 13.88 -27.08 -9.13
N LEU A 382 12.80 -26.88 -8.35
CA LEU A 382 12.21 -27.93 -7.52
C LEU A 382 11.51 -29.01 -8.34
N ASP A 383 11.03 -28.69 -9.55
CA ASP A 383 10.56 -29.69 -10.52
C ASP A 383 11.71 -30.56 -11.06
N ALA A 384 12.89 -29.96 -11.25
CA ALA A 384 14.10 -30.69 -11.64
C ALA A 384 14.64 -31.54 -10.50
N ASN A 385 14.60 -31.02 -9.25
CA ASN A 385 15.10 -31.72 -8.07
C ASN A 385 14.29 -31.34 -6.81
N PRO A 386 13.26 -32.15 -6.47
CA PRO A 386 12.36 -31.84 -5.32
C PRO A 386 13.03 -32.02 -3.94
N ASN A 387 14.26 -32.52 -3.88
CA ASN A 387 15.01 -32.74 -2.65
C ASN A 387 15.87 -31.53 -2.22
N LEU A 388 15.90 -30.48 -3.02
CA LEU A 388 16.63 -29.27 -2.67
C LEU A 388 16.00 -28.58 -1.44
N THR A 389 16.85 -28.19 -0.49
CA THR A 389 16.45 -27.32 0.61
C THR A 389 16.31 -25.87 0.12
N PRO A 390 15.56 -25.02 0.84
CA PRO A 390 15.46 -23.61 0.50
C PRO A 390 16.80 -22.90 0.36
N GLN A 391 17.75 -23.19 1.26
CA GLN A 391 19.12 -22.64 1.20
C GLN A 391 19.85 -23.04 -0.10
N GLN A 392 19.69 -24.30 -0.52
CA GLN A 392 20.31 -24.81 -1.74
C GLN A 392 19.71 -24.14 -3.00
N VAL A 393 18.38 -23.93 -3.00
CA VAL A 393 17.71 -23.16 -4.06
C VAL A 393 18.28 -21.74 -4.13
N LYS A 394 18.38 -21.04 -3.00
CA LYS A 394 18.97 -19.69 -2.94
C LYS A 394 20.40 -19.67 -3.45
N ASN A 395 21.25 -20.61 -2.99
CA ASN A 395 22.66 -20.69 -3.42
C ASN A 395 22.80 -20.92 -4.93
N ILE A 396 22.00 -21.82 -5.52
CA ILE A 396 22.00 -22.08 -6.96
C ILE A 396 21.57 -20.85 -7.75
N ILE A 397 20.53 -20.13 -7.28
CA ILE A 397 20.05 -18.88 -7.91
C ILE A 397 21.17 -17.83 -7.88
N CYS A 398 21.79 -17.58 -6.73
CA CYS A 398 22.87 -16.61 -6.58
C CYS A 398 24.10 -16.95 -7.46
N ALA A 399 24.39 -18.23 -7.67
CA ALA A 399 25.51 -18.67 -8.49
C ALA A 399 25.18 -18.76 -9.98
N SER A 400 23.95 -18.58 -10.41
CA SER A 400 23.51 -18.84 -11.80
C SER A 400 24.18 -17.94 -12.83
N ASN A 401 24.58 -16.75 -12.45
CA ASN A 401 25.20 -15.78 -13.36
C ASN A 401 26.72 -15.71 -13.25
N GLU A 402 27.35 -16.48 -12.34
CA GLU A 402 28.80 -16.47 -12.11
C GLU A 402 29.41 -15.09 -11.82
N SER A 403 28.56 -14.13 -11.39
CA SER A 403 28.96 -12.78 -11.04
C SER A 403 29.39 -12.72 -9.56
N GLU A 404 30.39 -11.88 -9.28
CA GLU A 404 30.68 -11.50 -7.90
C GLU A 404 29.56 -10.66 -7.30
N PHE A 405 29.37 -10.78 -6.00
CA PHE A 405 28.38 -9.99 -5.28
C PHE A 405 28.66 -8.49 -5.39
N SER A 406 27.60 -7.72 -5.64
CA SER A 406 27.59 -6.26 -5.65
C SER A 406 26.37 -5.74 -4.90
N LYS A 407 26.53 -4.73 -4.04
CA LYS A 407 25.43 -4.08 -3.33
C LYS A 407 24.32 -3.57 -4.27
N TYR A 408 24.66 -3.19 -5.49
CA TYR A 408 23.72 -2.65 -6.48
C TYR A 408 22.99 -3.72 -7.29
N ASN A 409 23.63 -4.88 -7.48
CA ASN A 409 23.14 -5.90 -8.41
C ASN A 409 22.96 -7.28 -7.77
N GLY A 410 23.21 -7.43 -6.46
CA GLY A 410 23.31 -8.74 -5.85
C GLY A 410 24.35 -9.60 -6.59
N TYR A 411 23.97 -10.80 -6.95
CA TYR A 411 24.75 -11.72 -7.81
C TYR A 411 24.40 -11.58 -9.32
N GLY A 412 23.78 -10.46 -9.73
CA GLY A 412 23.48 -10.15 -11.13
C GLY A 412 22.08 -10.60 -11.58
N LEU A 413 21.86 -10.73 -12.87
CA LEU A 413 20.59 -11.14 -13.45
C LEU A 413 20.40 -12.65 -13.38
N ILE A 414 19.25 -13.12 -12.95
CA ILE A 414 18.93 -14.55 -12.87
C ILE A 414 18.99 -15.23 -14.25
N ASP A 415 19.56 -16.42 -14.31
CA ASP A 415 19.62 -17.29 -15.49
C ASP A 415 18.85 -18.60 -15.21
N ALA A 416 17.62 -18.72 -15.71
CA ALA A 416 16.75 -19.86 -15.45
C ALA A 416 17.30 -21.16 -16.03
N GLU A 417 17.98 -21.10 -17.19
CA GLU A 417 18.60 -22.28 -17.79
C GLU A 417 19.67 -22.87 -16.87
N LYS A 418 20.60 -22.04 -16.38
CA LYS A 418 21.64 -22.48 -15.44
C LYS A 418 21.08 -22.90 -14.10
N CYS A 419 20.08 -22.18 -13.56
CA CYS A 419 19.41 -22.55 -12.32
C CYS A 419 18.83 -23.97 -12.40
N VAL A 420 18.06 -24.27 -13.44
CA VAL A 420 17.41 -25.57 -13.62
C VAL A 420 18.42 -26.69 -13.92
N LEU A 421 19.45 -26.39 -14.72
CA LEU A 421 20.53 -27.35 -15.00
C LEU A 421 21.30 -27.72 -13.73
N ASN A 422 21.70 -26.74 -12.92
CA ASN A 422 22.43 -26.96 -11.68
C ASN A 422 21.54 -27.68 -10.65
N ALA A 423 20.25 -27.33 -10.55
CA ALA A 423 19.28 -28.01 -9.71
C ALA A 423 19.14 -29.49 -10.08
N LYS A 424 19.02 -29.79 -11.38
CA LYS A 424 18.93 -31.18 -11.92
C LYS A 424 20.16 -32.01 -11.58
N ASN A 425 21.33 -31.42 -11.61
CA ASN A 425 22.63 -32.07 -11.39
C ASN A 425 23.07 -32.04 -9.92
N ALA A 426 22.39 -31.27 -9.06
CA ALA A 426 22.79 -31.03 -7.68
C ALA A 426 22.94 -32.29 -6.85
N LYS A 427 24.10 -32.46 -6.21
CA LYS A 427 24.49 -33.57 -5.38
C LYS A 427 25.26 -33.10 -4.14
N ALA A 428 25.13 -33.84 -3.03
CA ALA A 428 25.99 -33.67 -1.88
C ALA A 428 27.34 -34.36 -2.17
N GLN A 429 28.34 -33.59 -2.54
CA GLN A 429 29.68 -34.05 -2.89
C GLN A 429 30.75 -33.28 -2.10
N PRO A 430 30.96 -33.57 -0.81
CA PRO A 430 31.86 -32.81 0.06
C PRO A 430 33.29 -32.67 -0.48
N ASN A 431 33.79 -33.70 -1.18
CA ASN A 431 35.12 -33.70 -1.76
C ASN A 431 35.26 -32.87 -3.07
N GLU A 432 34.15 -32.43 -3.62
CA GLU A 432 34.13 -31.61 -4.84
C GLU A 432 33.89 -30.13 -4.59
N VAL A 433 33.77 -29.70 -3.31
CA VAL A 433 33.69 -28.25 -2.99
C VAL A 433 34.98 -27.59 -3.44
N THR A 434 34.88 -26.70 -4.43
CA THR A 434 36.03 -25.98 -4.97
C THR A 434 36.28 -24.67 -4.24
N SER A 435 35.22 -23.94 -3.85
CA SER A 435 35.31 -22.75 -3.02
C SER A 435 34.08 -22.56 -2.12
N VAL A 436 34.28 -21.76 -1.05
CA VAL A 436 33.24 -21.12 -0.27
C VAL A 436 33.49 -19.62 -0.36
N GLU A 437 32.48 -18.83 -0.59
CA GLU A 437 32.59 -17.37 -0.78
C GLU A 437 31.62 -16.63 0.13
N MET A 438 32.06 -15.52 0.74
CA MET A 438 31.25 -14.60 1.55
C MET A 438 30.87 -13.38 0.70
N LYS A 439 29.65 -12.83 0.91
CA LYS A 439 29.19 -11.60 0.22
C LYS A 439 30.12 -10.39 0.41
N ALA A 440 30.76 -10.27 1.58
CA ALA A 440 31.71 -9.19 1.87
C ALA A 440 32.79 -9.68 2.84
N GLY A 441 33.96 -9.04 2.79
CA GLY A 441 35.10 -9.36 3.67
C GLY A 441 35.02 -8.78 5.08
N GLU A 442 34.16 -7.79 5.30
CA GLU A 442 33.98 -7.10 6.58
C GLU A 442 32.52 -6.70 6.79
N PHE A 443 32.02 -6.93 8.00
CA PHE A 443 30.71 -6.48 8.46
C PHE A 443 30.86 -5.74 9.79
N LYS A 444 29.93 -4.80 10.05
CA LYS A 444 29.84 -4.08 11.30
C LYS A 444 28.55 -4.45 12.01
N VAL A 445 28.63 -4.63 13.31
CA VAL A 445 27.51 -4.87 14.19
C VAL A 445 27.76 -4.15 15.50
N ASP A 446 26.75 -3.57 16.12
CA ASP A 446 26.90 -2.97 17.44
C ASP A 446 26.79 -4.02 18.55
N GLU A 447 27.25 -3.69 19.76
CA GLU A 447 27.05 -4.56 20.92
C GLU A 447 25.57 -4.82 21.16
N ASN A 448 25.21 -6.10 21.33
CA ASN A 448 23.85 -6.62 21.50
C ASN A 448 22.94 -6.50 20.27
N ASP A 449 23.49 -6.19 19.09
CA ASP A 449 22.78 -6.24 17.81
C ASP A 449 23.19 -7.50 17.03
N ASP A 450 22.43 -7.85 15.99
CA ASP A 450 22.69 -9.03 15.18
C ASP A 450 22.66 -8.75 13.67
N ILE A 451 23.45 -9.53 12.95
CA ILE A 451 23.47 -9.58 11.49
C ILE A 451 23.41 -11.04 11.01
N SER A 452 22.89 -11.27 9.83
CA SER A 452 22.92 -12.59 9.19
C SER A 452 23.96 -12.64 8.09
N LEU A 453 24.83 -13.67 8.13
CA LEU A 453 25.82 -13.95 7.11
C LEU A 453 25.34 -15.07 6.19
N ASP A 454 25.59 -14.90 4.88
CA ASP A 454 25.43 -15.96 3.88
C ASP A 454 26.78 -16.32 3.27
N ALA A 455 26.96 -17.59 2.94
CA ALA A 455 28.12 -18.08 2.20
C ALA A 455 27.69 -18.91 0.98
N LEU A 456 28.31 -18.63 -0.15
CA LEU A 456 28.06 -19.35 -1.40
C LEU A 456 29.05 -20.49 -1.57
N VAL A 457 28.56 -21.70 -1.85
CA VAL A 457 29.38 -22.88 -2.13
C VAL A 457 29.52 -23.08 -3.64
N LYS A 458 30.71 -23.33 -4.13
CA LYS A 458 30.96 -23.73 -5.52
C LYS A 458 31.55 -25.16 -5.61
N PRO A 459 31.21 -25.90 -6.67
CA PRO A 459 30.27 -25.57 -7.74
C PRO A 459 28.84 -25.45 -7.21
N ALA A 460 27.98 -24.73 -7.94
CA ALA A 460 26.62 -24.38 -7.49
C ALA A 460 25.70 -25.60 -7.30
N ASP A 461 26.00 -26.70 -7.98
CA ASP A 461 25.31 -28.01 -7.84
C ASP A 461 25.78 -28.81 -6.62
N ASN A 462 26.74 -28.33 -5.83
CA ASN A 462 27.15 -28.92 -4.57
C ASN A 462 26.30 -28.44 -3.41
N ILE A 463 25.55 -29.35 -2.79
CA ILE A 463 24.59 -29.03 -1.72
C ILE A 463 25.06 -29.49 -0.32
N THR A 464 26.38 -29.57 -0.12
CA THR A 464 26.96 -29.90 1.19
C THR A 464 26.68 -28.79 2.22
N LYS A 465 26.35 -29.20 3.43
CA LYS A 465 25.99 -28.27 4.52
C LYS A 465 27.17 -27.36 4.92
N ILE A 466 26.91 -26.08 5.09
CA ILE A 466 27.84 -25.10 5.63
C ILE A 466 27.83 -25.17 7.15
N THR A 467 29.02 -25.06 7.76
CA THR A 467 29.20 -24.92 9.22
C THR A 467 29.85 -23.56 9.52
N TRP A 468 29.48 -22.97 10.64
CA TRP A 468 29.91 -21.62 11.04
C TRP A 468 30.69 -21.66 12.34
N ASN A 469 31.73 -20.84 12.47
CA ASN A 469 32.55 -20.72 13.68
C ASN A 469 33.02 -19.28 13.92
N SER A 470 32.94 -18.83 15.15
CA SER A 470 33.57 -17.57 15.59
C SER A 470 34.95 -17.83 16.17
N LYS A 471 35.92 -17.04 15.75
CA LYS A 471 37.30 -17.10 16.29
C LYS A 471 37.38 -16.59 17.73
N ASN A 472 36.53 -15.61 18.10
CA ASN A 472 36.40 -15.11 19.45
C ASN A 472 34.94 -14.89 19.82
N PRO A 473 34.26 -15.85 20.45
CA PRO A 473 32.83 -15.75 20.82
C PRO A 473 32.55 -14.67 21.87
N ASP A 474 33.57 -14.20 22.65
CA ASP A 474 33.39 -13.10 23.59
C ASP A 474 33.26 -11.73 22.93
N ILE A 475 33.63 -11.64 21.64
CA ILE A 475 33.45 -10.43 20.82
C ILE A 475 32.19 -10.55 19.99
N ALA A 476 32.01 -11.69 19.29
CA ALA A 476 30.79 -11.98 18.55
C ALA A 476 30.55 -13.48 18.46
N THR A 477 29.33 -13.94 18.67
CA THR A 477 28.91 -15.33 18.47
C THR A 477 28.32 -15.53 17.08
N VAL A 478 28.30 -16.79 16.62
CA VAL A 478 27.59 -17.17 15.38
C VAL A 478 26.83 -18.48 15.60
N ASP A 479 25.59 -18.56 15.16
CA ASP A 479 24.80 -19.79 15.20
C ASP A 479 25.01 -20.66 13.96
N ASN A 480 24.41 -21.87 13.97
CA ASN A 480 24.48 -22.82 12.85
C ASN A 480 23.86 -22.31 11.53
N ASN A 481 23.17 -21.20 11.59
CA ASN A 481 22.49 -20.58 10.45
C ASN A 481 23.23 -19.33 9.95
N GLY A 482 24.39 -18.98 10.52
CA GLY A 482 25.14 -17.79 10.14
C GLY A 482 24.64 -16.48 10.76
N ARG A 483 23.77 -16.52 11.80
CA ARG A 483 23.37 -15.35 12.57
C ARG A 483 24.51 -15.00 13.53
N VAL A 484 25.05 -13.80 13.40
CA VAL A 484 26.13 -13.26 14.26
C VAL A 484 25.55 -12.25 15.22
N ILE A 485 25.89 -12.37 16.52
CA ILE A 485 25.51 -11.41 17.57
C ILE A 485 26.77 -10.75 18.10
N GLY A 486 26.80 -9.40 18.11
CA GLY A 486 27.87 -8.62 18.73
C GLY A 486 27.77 -8.70 20.25
N ILE A 487 28.78 -9.20 20.91
CA ILE A 487 28.83 -9.39 22.38
C ILE A 487 29.56 -8.27 23.07
N SER A 488 30.76 -7.93 22.60
CA SER A 488 31.59 -6.86 23.19
C SER A 488 32.42 -6.15 22.11
N LYS A 489 32.75 -4.88 22.35
CA LYS A 489 33.59 -4.09 21.44
C LYS A 489 34.87 -4.81 21.07
N GLY A 490 35.15 -4.91 19.79
CA GLY A 490 36.37 -5.53 19.27
C GLY A 490 36.24 -5.97 17.84
N GLU A 491 37.21 -6.75 17.40
CA GLU A 491 37.20 -7.38 16.07
C GLU A 491 37.37 -8.89 16.24
N THR A 492 36.57 -9.66 15.53
CA THR A 492 36.71 -11.10 15.42
C THR A 492 36.51 -11.53 13.97
N GLU A 493 36.75 -12.79 13.70
CA GLU A 493 36.59 -13.41 12.40
C GLU A 493 35.55 -14.53 12.50
N ILE A 494 34.58 -14.50 11.62
CA ILE A 494 33.60 -15.57 11.43
C ILE A 494 33.98 -16.37 10.20
N THR A 495 34.04 -17.68 10.35
CA THR A 495 34.42 -18.62 9.29
C THR A 495 33.24 -19.51 8.90
N ALA A 496 32.93 -19.55 7.62
CA ALA A 496 32.08 -20.55 6.98
C ALA A 496 32.93 -21.70 6.42
N SER A 497 32.56 -22.94 6.71
CA SER A 497 33.29 -24.11 6.28
C SER A 497 32.39 -25.11 5.57
N CYS A 498 32.81 -25.62 4.40
CA CYS A 498 32.07 -26.63 3.63
C CYS A 498 33.06 -27.50 2.83
N GLY A 499 32.96 -28.82 2.92
CA GLY A 499 33.78 -29.75 2.14
C GLY A 499 35.28 -29.51 2.24
N GLY A 500 35.80 -29.07 3.41
CA GLY A 500 37.21 -28.80 3.63
C GLY A 500 37.67 -27.44 3.07
N LYS A 501 36.80 -26.65 2.48
CA LYS A 501 37.05 -25.26 2.06
C LYS A 501 36.44 -24.27 3.06
N THR A 502 37.04 -23.12 3.18
CA THR A 502 36.63 -22.10 4.13
C THR A 502 36.60 -20.73 3.47
N ALA A 503 35.69 -19.88 3.94
CA ALA A 503 35.73 -18.46 3.72
C ALA A 503 35.50 -17.74 5.05
N SER A 504 36.17 -16.61 5.25
CA SER A 504 36.05 -15.84 6.49
C SER A 504 35.69 -14.41 6.17
N CYS A 505 34.96 -13.81 7.09
CA CYS A 505 34.76 -12.35 7.12
C CYS A 505 35.13 -11.79 8.49
N LYS A 506 35.55 -10.54 8.48
CA LYS A 506 35.82 -9.78 9.69
C LYS A 506 34.52 -9.20 10.24
N ILE A 507 34.28 -9.39 11.52
CA ILE A 507 33.21 -8.72 12.28
C ILE A 507 33.85 -7.66 13.18
N LYS A 508 33.43 -6.41 12.98
CA LYS A 508 33.76 -5.30 13.86
C LYS A 508 32.56 -5.01 14.74
N VAL A 509 32.68 -5.32 16.00
CA VAL A 509 31.72 -4.91 17.02
C VAL A 509 32.10 -3.51 17.50
N GLY A 510 31.25 -2.52 17.19
CA GLY A 510 31.53 -1.10 17.45
C GLY A 510 31.33 -0.73 18.91
N ALA A 511 32.13 0.21 19.41
CA ALA A 511 31.76 0.95 20.62
C ALA A 511 30.61 1.90 20.25
N ALA A 512 29.68 2.06 21.18
CA ALA A 512 28.59 3.01 21.02
C ALA A 512 29.13 4.44 20.78
N VAL A 513 28.80 5.02 19.64
CA VAL A 513 29.05 6.43 19.35
C VAL A 513 28.03 7.26 20.11
N LYS A 514 28.48 8.18 20.94
CA LYS A 514 27.61 9.01 21.79
C LYS A 514 26.74 9.94 20.93
N THR A 515 25.49 10.09 21.33
CA THR A 515 24.59 11.13 20.76
C THR A 515 25.02 12.49 21.36
N GLU A 516 25.23 13.47 20.50
CA GLU A 516 25.63 14.84 20.87
C GLU A 516 24.45 15.80 20.92
N SER A 517 23.55 15.69 19.94
CA SER A 517 22.35 16.54 19.84
C SER A 517 21.22 15.85 19.09
N MET A 518 20.04 16.43 19.21
CA MET A 518 18.81 16.00 18.52
C MET A 518 18.09 17.22 17.98
N LYS A 519 17.35 17.08 16.88
CA LYS A 519 16.50 18.11 16.29
C LYS A 519 15.18 17.52 15.80
N ILE A 520 14.05 18.09 16.22
CA ILE A 520 12.70 17.71 15.78
C ILE A 520 12.33 18.48 14.52
N SER A 521 11.65 17.80 13.59
CA SER A 521 10.97 18.38 12.45
C SER A 521 9.48 17.98 12.48
N GLY A 522 8.59 18.93 12.17
CA GLY A 522 7.14 18.77 12.22
C GLY A 522 6.45 19.39 11.01
N PRO A 523 5.11 19.62 11.06
CA PRO A 523 4.37 20.28 10.00
C PRO A 523 4.98 21.64 9.68
N GLU A 524 5.03 22.03 8.39
CA GLU A 524 5.66 23.28 7.95
C GLU A 524 5.03 24.52 8.61
N ASP A 525 3.72 24.49 8.86
CA ASP A 525 2.97 25.56 9.51
C ASP A 525 2.83 25.38 11.03
N GLY A 526 3.33 24.27 11.58
CA GLY A 526 3.20 23.92 13.00
C GLY A 526 1.77 23.59 13.44
N GLU A 527 0.89 23.19 12.51
CA GLU A 527 -0.53 22.99 12.76
C GLU A 527 -1.00 21.59 12.35
N ILE A 528 -1.96 21.05 13.09
CA ILE A 528 -2.72 19.84 12.74
C ILE A 528 -4.19 20.01 13.11
N ALA A 529 -5.08 19.18 12.53
CA ALA A 529 -6.49 19.18 12.91
C ALA A 529 -6.76 18.25 14.13
N VAL A 530 -7.93 18.43 14.76
CA VAL A 530 -8.47 17.41 15.68
C VAL A 530 -8.74 16.13 14.89
N ASP A 531 -8.38 14.97 15.45
CA ASP A 531 -8.41 13.64 14.84
C ASP A 531 -7.48 13.46 13.63
N GLU A 532 -6.65 14.45 13.31
CA GLU A 532 -5.59 14.34 12.31
C GLU A 532 -4.33 13.77 12.93
N GLU A 533 -3.70 12.88 12.19
CA GLU A 533 -2.41 12.30 12.51
C GLU A 533 -1.30 12.93 11.67
N TYR A 534 -0.19 13.25 12.31
CA TYR A 534 1.02 13.72 11.66
C TYR A 534 2.24 13.04 12.28
N ARG A 535 3.21 12.66 11.48
CA ARG A 535 4.44 12.04 11.97
C ARG A 535 5.54 13.06 12.10
N LEU A 536 5.97 13.30 13.31
CA LEU A 536 7.19 14.07 13.60
C LEU A 536 8.42 13.21 13.27
N SER A 537 9.50 13.85 12.90
CA SER A 537 10.81 13.19 12.77
C SER A 537 11.82 13.84 13.71
N ALA A 538 12.80 13.06 14.15
CA ALA A 538 13.91 13.56 14.95
C ALA A 538 15.23 13.09 14.35
N GLU A 539 16.10 14.06 14.06
CA GLU A 539 17.46 13.81 13.59
C GLU A 539 18.43 13.78 14.75
N ILE A 540 19.22 12.72 14.86
CA ILE A 540 20.25 12.54 15.88
C ILE A 540 21.61 12.87 15.27
N THR A 541 22.41 13.64 15.99
CA THR A 541 23.78 13.98 15.61
C THR A 541 24.76 13.40 16.62
N PRO A 542 25.86 12.76 16.17
CA PRO A 542 26.18 12.50 14.77
C PRO A 542 25.29 11.39 14.16
N MET A 543 25.11 11.37 12.82
CA MET A 543 24.28 10.38 12.12
C MET A 543 24.66 8.92 12.38
N ASN A 544 25.90 8.65 12.77
CA ASN A 544 26.40 7.33 13.15
C ASN A 544 26.36 7.08 14.67
N ALA A 545 25.57 7.85 15.43
CA ALA A 545 25.33 7.56 16.83
C ALA A 545 24.75 6.15 17.00
N SER A 546 25.29 5.37 17.96
CA SER A 546 24.87 3.99 18.18
C SER A 546 23.49 3.89 18.81
N ASN A 547 23.09 4.88 19.62
CA ASN A 547 21.73 4.98 20.12
C ASN A 547 20.90 5.88 19.19
N LYS A 548 20.06 5.27 18.37
CA LYS A 548 19.11 5.95 17.49
C LYS A 548 17.69 5.94 18.05
N GLU A 549 17.49 5.42 19.23
CA GLU A 549 16.20 5.41 19.90
C GLU A 549 15.77 6.84 20.24
N VAL A 550 14.59 7.22 19.78
CA VAL A 550 13.98 8.50 20.08
C VAL A 550 12.72 8.25 20.90
N TYR A 551 12.67 8.89 22.05
CA TYR A 551 11.51 8.86 22.94
C TYR A 551 10.72 10.15 22.75
N TRP A 552 9.41 10.02 22.76
CA TRP A 552 8.49 11.12 22.54
C TRP A 552 7.54 11.26 23.72
N GLU A 553 7.32 12.48 24.15
CA GLU A 553 6.32 12.78 25.19
C GLU A 553 5.64 14.12 24.88
N VAL A 554 4.36 14.25 25.25
CA VAL A 554 3.68 15.54 25.29
C VAL A 554 4.06 16.20 26.61
N ALA A 555 4.31 17.51 26.58
CA ALA A 555 4.61 18.25 27.79
C ALA A 555 3.48 18.15 28.80
N LYS A 556 3.82 18.04 30.09
CA LYS A 556 2.85 17.92 31.18
C LYS A 556 1.85 19.07 31.19
N GLY A 557 0.55 18.72 31.08
CA GLY A 557 -0.58 19.65 31.03
C GLY A 557 -1.08 19.94 29.61
N ASP A 558 -0.49 19.33 28.57
CA ASP A 558 -0.92 19.42 27.17
C ASP A 558 -1.49 18.08 26.64
N GLU A 559 -1.53 17.03 27.47
CA GLU A 559 -1.95 15.67 27.08
C GLU A 559 -3.41 15.57 26.68
N ASP A 560 -4.24 16.52 27.09
CA ASP A 560 -5.65 16.61 26.68
C ASP A 560 -5.84 17.23 25.28
N LYS A 561 -4.78 17.84 24.71
CA LYS A 561 -4.83 18.55 23.41
C LYS A 561 -4.19 17.73 22.31
N LEU A 562 -3.14 17.01 22.65
CA LEU A 562 -2.34 16.25 21.70
C LEU A 562 -1.96 14.90 22.28
N TYR A 563 -2.21 13.87 21.50
CA TYR A 563 -1.65 12.54 21.73
C TYR A 563 -0.35 12.41 20.93
N ILE A 564 0.64 11.72 21.49
CA ILE A 564 1.81 11.28 20.77
C ILE A 564 2.05 9.81 21.06
N ASN A 565 2.33 9.05 20.02
CA ASN A 565 2.86 7.72 20.20
C ASN A 565 4.39 7.75 20.19
N GLU A 566 4.97 6.62 20.48
CA GLU A 566 6.41 6.47 20.60
C GLU A 566 7.16 6.49 19.28
N GLY A 567 6.43 6.36 18.14
CA GLY A 567 6.97 6.57 16.79
C GLY A 567 7.03 8.03 16.37
N GLY A 568 6.62 8.97 17.27
CA GLY A 568 6.54 10.38 16.94
C GLY A 568 5.29 10.74 16.13
N GLU A 569 4.31 9.84 16.03
CA GLU A 569 3.02 10.20 15.43
C GLU A 569 2.17 10.91 16.45
N ILE A 570 1.83 12.14 16.14
CA ILE A 570 0.92 12.98 16.92
C ILE A 570 -0.49 12.89 16.36
N MET A 571 -1.47 12.99 17.25
CA MET A 571 -2.89 13.11 16.89
C MET A 571 -3.51 14.27 17.67
N GLY A 572 -4.18 15.18 16.98
CA GLY A 572 -4.90 16.28 17.60
C GLY A 572 -6.12 15.77 18.36
N LEU A 573 -6.21 16.01 19.68
CA LEU A 573 -7.34 15.58 20.51
C LEU A 573 -8.33 16.72 20.74
N LYS A 574 -7.81 17.94 20.97
CA LYS A 574 -8.60 19.10 21.34
C LYS A 574 -7.92 20.38 20.86
N PRO A 575 -8.67 21.36 20.36
CA PRO A 575 -8.08 22.61 19.92
C PRO A 575 -7.25 23.31 21.00
N GLY A 576 -6.05 23.71 20.66
CA GLY A 576 -5.11 24.42 21.52
C GLY A 576 -3.66 24.19 21.13
N LYS A 577 -2.74 24.83 21.84
CA LYS A 577 -1.31 24.63 21.66
C LYS A 577 -0.84 23.55 22.59
N ALA A 578 -0.03 22.64 22.08
CA ALA A 578 0.62 21.59 22.83
C ALA A 578 2.10 21.52 22.48
N LYS A 579 2.95 21.25 23.44
CA LYS A 579 4.39 21.07 23.25
C LYS A 579 4.73 19.59 23.21
N VAL A 580 5.49 19.19 22.22
CA VAL A 580 6.07 17.85 22.08
C VAL A 580 7.55 17.90 22.41
N ILE A 581 8.02 16.91 23.13
CA ILE A 581 9.42 16.73 23.53
C ILE A 581 9.91 15.41 22.93
N ALA A 582 10.99 15.46 22.14
CA ALA A 582 11.74 14.27 21.78
C ALA A 582 13.00 14.20 22.65
N TYR A 583 13.38 13.02 23.10
CA TYR A 583 14.63 12.81 23.82
C TYR A 583 15.22 11.44 23.52
N THR A 584 16.54 11.35 23.72
CA THR A 584 17.29 10.10 23.69
C THR A 584 18.21 10.05 24.91
N PHE A 585 18.81 8.90 25.18
CA PHE A 585 19.76 8.73 26.26
C PHE A 585 21.17 8.47 25.71
N GLU A 586 22.20 8.98 26.41
CA GLU A 586 23.54 8.42 26.23
C GLU A 586 23.48 6.94 26.66
N LYS A 587 23.93 6.01 25.80
CA LYS A 587 24.07 4.61 26.22
C LYS A 587 25.03 4.58 27.40
N PRO A 588 24.70 4.00 28.55
CA PRO A 588 25.63 3.86 29.64
C PRO A 588 26.82 3.00 29.18
N GLU A 589 28.05 3.41 29.53
CA GLU A 589 29.21 2.55 29.38
C GLU A 589 28.96 1.32 30.26
N SER A 590 28.87 0.15 29.61
CA SER A 590 28.71 -1.21 30.18
C SER A 590 28.14 -1.34 31.61
N GLY A 591 26.94 -1.85 31.74
CA GLY A 591 26.59 -2.70 32.88
C GLY A 591 25.76 -2.11 34.02
N THR A 592 25.18 -0.92 33.93
CA THR A 592 24.27 -0.43 34.98
C THR A 592 22.89 -0.18 34.41
N ASP A 593 21.98 -1.09 34.71
CA ASP A 593 20.54 -0.92 34.49
C ASP A 593 20.04 0.30 35.27
N LYS A 594 19.69 1.38 34.60
CA LYS A 594 18.45 2.15 34.78
C LYS A 594 18.48 3.47 34.02
N PRO A 595 17.48 3.73 33.17
CA PRO A 595 17.31 4.99 32.43
C PRO A 595 17.06 6.22 33.30
N GLU A 596 16.65 6.05 34.56
CA GLU A 596 16.22 7.14 35.45
C GLU A 596 17.31 8.17 35.80
N ASN A 597 18.61 7.82 35.64
CA ASN A 597 19.71 8.72 35.92
C ASN A 597 20.58 9.11 34.70
N ALA A 598 20.21 8.64 33.49
CA ALA A 598 20.95 8.98 32.29
C ALA A 598 20.61 10.40 31.80
N LYS A 599 21.61 11.13 31.36
CA LYS A 599 21.43 12.47 30.81
C LYS A 599 20.61 12.40 29.55
N ARG A 600 19.40 13.00 29.57
CA ARG A 600 18.54 13.14 28.38
C ARG A 600 19.12 14.20 27.46
N ILE A 601 19.25 13.84 26.17
CA ILE A 601 19.52 14.76 25.08
C ILE A 601 18.17 14.99 24.41
N LYS A 602 17.65 16.22 24.39
CA LYS A 602 16.28 16.51 23.98
C LYS A 602 16.18 17.72 23.08
N ASP A 603 15.07 17.76 22.34
CA ASP A 603 14.56 18.93 21.61
C ASP A 603 13.05 19.05 21.78
N GLU A 604 12.46 20.23 21.48
CA GLU A 604 11.05 20.51 21.74
C GLU A 604 10.43 21.25 20.54
N ILE A 605 9.18 20.90 20.20
CA ILE A 605 8.38 21.59 19.16
C ILE A 605 6.99 21.93 19.69
N GLU A 606 6.46 23.11 19.33
CA GLU A 606 5.07 23.48 19.64
C GLU A 606 4.16 23.16 18.46
N ILE A 607 3.08 22.42 18.69
CA ILE A 607 2.05 22.06 17.70
C ILE A 607 0.73 22.74 18.07
N THR A 608 0.10 23.39 17.11
CA THR A 608 -1.21 23.98 17.26
C THR A 608 -2.29 23.05 16.73
N VAL A 609 -3.14 22.52 17.61
CA VAL A 609 -4.29 21.69 17.21
C VAL A 609 -5.46 22.59 16.87
N LYS A 610 -5.98 22.50 15.65
CA LYS A 610 -7.14 23.26 15.18
C LYS A 610 -8.36 22.36 14.98
N PRO A 611 -9.59 22.88 15.17
CA PRO A 611 -10.80 22.07 14.94
C PRO A 611 -10.98 21.73 13.46
N LEU A 612 -11.46 20.52 13.18
CA LEU A 612 -11.93 20.14 11.86
C LEU A 612 -13.18 20.90 11.45
N PRO A 613 -13.38 21.17 10.15
CA PRO A 613 -14.62 21.72 9.67
C PRO A 613 -15.77 20.74 9.91
N GLN A 614 -16.88 21.23 10.45
CA GLN A 614 -18.11 20.46 10.65
C GLN A 614 -19.16 20.75 9.58
N LYS A 615 -18.94 21.74 8.74
CA LYS A 615 -19.90 22.14 7.71
C LYS A 615 -19.24 22.96 6.62
N ILE A 616 -19.59 22.67 5.37
CA ILE A 616 -19.32 23.53 4.22
C ILE A 616 -20.61 24.23 3.78
N SER A 617 -20.54 25.51 3.49
CA SER A 617 -21.70 26.30 3.06
C SER A 617 -21.35 27.18 1.87
N ILE A 618 -22.25 27.25 0.87
CA ILE A 618 -22.08 28.18 -0.26
C ILE A 618 -22.44 29.59 0.20
N ILE A 619 -21.46 30.47 0.26
CA ILE A 619 -21.64 31.90 0.61
C ILE A 619 -21.86 32.77 -0.63
N LYS A 620 -21.38 32.36 -1.80
CA LYS A 620 -21.59 33.07 -3.06
C LYS A 620 -21.72 32.09 -4.22
N ALA A 621 -22.79 32.16 -4.98
CA ALA A 621 -22.95 31.40 -6.20
C ALA A 621 -23.90 32.11 -7.16
N PRO A 622 -23.56 32.21 -8.45
CA PRO A 622 -24.45 32.72 -9.45
C PRO A 622 -25.60 31.75 -9.71
N LYS A 623 -26.80 32.24 -9.92
CA LYS A 623 -27.92 31.38 -10.40
C LYS A 623 -27.70 30.97 -11.86
N TRP A 624 -27.06 31.83 -12.63
CA TRP A 624 -26.71 31.62 -14.03
C TRP A 624 -25.55 32.52 -14.44
N ILE A 625 -24.89 32.13 -15.53
CA ILE A 625 -23.77 32.88 -16.14
C ILE A 625 -24.01 32.96 -17.65
N THR A 626 -23.65 34.06 -18.29
CA THR A 626 -23.65 34.12 -19.76
C THR A 626 -22.43 33.40 -20.32
N ALA A 627 -22.60 32.60 -21.37
CA ALA A 627 -21.47 31.96 -22.06
C ALA A 627 -20.40 33.02 -22.48
N GLY A 628 -19.15 32.71 -22.23
CA GLY A 628 -18.00 33.58 -22.39
C GLY A 628 -17.81 34.64 -21.26
N LYS A 629 -18.51 34.49 -20.14
CA LYS A 629 -18.35 35.34 -18.94
C LYS A 629 -17.97 34.51 -17.72
N GLU A 630 -17.37 35.19 -16.78
CA GLU A 630 -16.93 34.61 -15.50
C GLU A 630 -17.83 35.08 -14.35
N ALA A 631 -17.82 34.28 -13.30
CA ALA A 631 -18.49 34.57 -12.04
C ALA A 631 -17.83 33.79 -10.89
N ALA A 632 -17.85 34.38 -9.69
CA ALA A 632 -17.31 33.72 -8.52
C ALA A 632 -18.34 32.71 -7.92
N PHE A 633 -17.85 31.54 -7.59
CA PHE A 633 -18.49 30.59 -6.71
C PHE A 633 -17.60 30.47 -5.46
N LYS A 634 -18.16 30.70 -4.29
CA LYS A 634 -17.40 30.60 -3.04
C LYS A 634 -18.18 29.78 -2.02
N ALA A 635 -17.48 28.94 -1.34
CA ALA A 635 -17.96 28.23 -0.18
C ALA A 635 -17.04 28.53 1.01
N GLU A 636 -17.54 28.35 2.18
CA GLU A 636 -16.86 28.61 3.45
C GLU A 636 -17.06 27.40 4.36
N LEU A 637 -16.01 27.06 5.07
CA LEU A 637 -15.99 26.01 6.09
C LEU A 637 -16.36 26.64 7.45
N SER A 638 -16.94 25.86 8.34
CA SER A 638 -17.19 26.29 9.73
C SER A 638 -16.96 25.16 10.72
N ALA A 639 -16.39 25.49 11.87
CA ALA A 639 -16.17 24.57 13.00
C ALA A 639 -17.46 24.34 13.83
N GLY A 640 -18.64 24.54 13.28
CA GLY A 640 -19.92 24.27 13.92
C GLY A 640 -20.17 25.12 15.17
N LYS A 641 -20.16 24.48 16.35
CA LYS A 641 -20.43 25.14 17.64
C LYS A 641 -19.28 26.03 18.13
N LEU A 642 -18.06 25.82 17.64
CA LEU A 642 -16.86 26.60 17.97
C LEU A 642 -16.76 27.84 17.09
N LYS A 643 -17.69 28.78 17.28
CA LYS A 643 -17.74 30.01 16.49
C LYS A 643 -16.46 30.84 16.66
N GLY A 644 -15.86 31.20 15.52
CA GLY A 644 -14.65 32.06 15.49
C GLY A 644 -13.33 31.31 15.69
N ALA A 645 -13.34 29.99 15.85
CA ALA A 645 -12.11 29.20 15.83
C ALA A 645 -11.55 29.13 14.40
N GLU A 646 -10.26 29.29 14.26
CA GLU A 646 -9.55 29.01 13.01
C GLU A 646 -9.61 27.50 12.74
N ILE A 647 -9.92 27.13 11.50
CA ILE A 647 -10.09 25.75 11.07
C ILE A 647 -8.77 25.28 10.47
N ALA A 648 -8.35 24.06 10.82
CA ALA A 648 -7.22 23.41 10.19
C ALA A 648 -7.48 23.18 8.69
N HIS A 649 -6.44 23.27 7.89
CA HIS A 649 -6.48 22.96 6.45
C HIS A 649 -7.67 23.59 5.73
N ASN A 650 -7.87 24.90 5.92
CA ASN A 650 -9.02 25.66 5.39
C ASN A 650 -8.99 25.74 3.84
N LYS A 651 -8.83 24.60 3.17
CA LYS A 651 -8.78 24.49 1.71
C LYS A 651 -10.10 23.97 1.17
N VAL A 652 -10.72 24.74 0.27
CA VAL A 652 -11.93 24.33 -0.45
C VAL A 652 -11.58 24.21 -1.92
N LEU A 653 -11.82 23.02 -2.49
CA LEU A 653 -11.65 22.75 -3.92
C LEU A 653 -12.99 22.80 -4.64
N TYR A 654 -12.96 23.20 -5.91
CA TYR A 654 -14.15 23.43 -6.73
C TYR A 654 -14.14 22.60 -8.00
N TYR A 655 -15.24 21.91 -8.28
CA TYR A 655 -15.37 21.01 -9.43
C TYR A 655 -16.60 21.29 -10.26
N SER A 656 -16.48 21.11 -11.58
CA SER A 656 -17.59 21.15 -12.52
C SER A 656 -17.86 19.76 -13.04
N ASN A 657 -19.11 19.30 -12.94
CA ASN A 657 -19.52 17.99 -13.47
C ASN A 657 -19.58 17.93 -15.02
N ASP A 658 -19.49 19.06 -15.70
CA ASP A 658 -19.39 19.16 -17.16
C ASP A 658 -18.54 20.36 -17.56
N ARG A 659 -17.24 20.13 -17.73
CA ARG A 659 -16.26 21.16 -18.15
C ARG A 659 -16.51 21.68 -19.57
N THR A 660 -17.32 21.02 -20.40
CA THR A 660 -17.70 21.49 -21.73
C THR A 660 -18.81 22.54 -21.68
N VAL A 661 -19.57 22.58 -20.59
CA VAL A 661 -20.61 23.58 -20.33
C VAL A 661 -20.05 24.74 -19.53
N ALA A 662 -19.31 24.47 -18.46
CA ALA A 662 -18.58 25.48 -17.70
C ALA A 662 -17.31 24.90 -17.06
N LYS A 663 -16.22 25.65 -17.14
CA LYS A 663 -14.99 25.38 -16.38
C LYS A 663 -15.07 26.11 -15.05
N ILE A 664 -14.42 25.56 -14.04
CA ILE A 664 -14.18 26.24 -12.78
C ILE A 664 -12.70 26.11 -12.44
N ASP A 665 -12.13 27.17 -11.95
CA ASP A 665 -10.80 27.14 -11.35
C ASP A 665 -10.91 26.46 -9.98
N GLU A 666 -10.15 25.43 -9.80
CA GLU A 666 -10.25 24.51 -8.68
C GLU A 666 -9.96 25.18 -7.33
N ASN A 667 -9.05 26.14 -7.30
CA ASN A 667 -8.61 26.81 -6.07
C ASN A 667 -9.36 28.11 -5.81
N THR A 668 -9.64 28.91 -6.84
CA THR A 668 -10.27 30.21 -6.66
C THR A 668 -11.79 30.19 -6.73
N GLY A 669 -12.38 29.11 -7.26
CA GLY A 669 -13.82 28.99 -7.51
C GLY A 669 -14.33 29.94 -8.60
N THR A 670 -13.47 30.40 -9.50
CA THR A 670 -13.87 31.23 -10.64
C THR A 670 -14.47 30.36 -11.74
N ILE A 671 -15.78 30.55 -12.01
CA ILE A 671 -16.50 29.79 -13.05
C ILE A 671 -16.44 30.56 -14.34
N THR A 672 -16.07 29.91 -15.43
CA THR A 672 -16.15 30.41 -16.81
C THR A 672 -17.24 29.64 -17.57
N GLY A 673 -18.29 30.31 -17.98
CA GLY A 673 -19.33 29.71 -18.84
C GLY A 673 -18.81 29.48 -20.26
N ILE A 674 -18.88 28.23 -20.78
CA ILE A 674 -18.36 27.85 -22.11
C ILE A 674 -19.48 27.84 -23.15
N LYS A 675 -20.50 27.00 -22.97
CA LYS A 675 -21.64 26.90 -23.87
C LYS A 675 -22.96 26.84 -23.10
N PRO A 676 -24.09 27.25 -23.72
CA PRO A 676 -25.39 27.17 -23.08
C PRO A 676 -25.72 25.75 -22.61
N GLY A 677 -26.07 25.61 -21.33
CA GLY A 677 -26.37 24.32 -20.71
C GLY A 677 -26.66 24.47 -19.23
N VAL A 678 -26.73 23.34 -18.56
CA VAL A 678 -26.89 23.26 -17.11
C VAL A 678 -25.72 22.46 -16.56
N VAL A 679 -25.08 22.98 -15.53
CA VAL A 679 -23.95 22.35 -14.88
C VAL A 679 -24.16 22.37 -13.36
N TYR A 680 -23.60 21.40 -12.67
CA TYR A 680 -23.50 21.39 -11.22
C TYR A 680 -22.06 21.73 -10.82
N ILE A 681 -21.91 22.73 -10.01
CA ILE A 681 -20.63 23.09 -9.38
C ILE A 681 -20.65 22.58 -7.96
N THR A 682 -19.63 21.86 -7.61
CA THR A 682 -19.40 21.30 -6.28
C THR A 682 -18.24 22.03 -5.64
N ALA A 683 -18.40 22.44 -4.38
CA ALA A 683 -17.32 22.81 -3.50
C ALA A 683 -17.12 21.68 -2.49
N ARG A 684 -15.88 21.29 -2.27
CA ARG A 684 -15.51 20.18 -1.42
C ARG A 684 -14.39 20.62 -0.49
N TYR A 685 -14.44 20.17 0.73
CA TYR A 685 -13.31 20.29 1.65
C TYR A 685 -12.19 19.36 1.18
N ALA A 686 -10.97 19.85 1.18
CA ALA A 686 -9.79 19.03 0.90
C ALA A 686 -8.88 19.06 2.13
N HIS A 687 -8.66 17.91 2.72
CA HIS A 687 -7.71 17.75 3.82
C HIS A 687 -6.28 17.76 3.26
N ASP A 688 -6.01 16.96 2.25
CA ASP A 688 -4.77 16.96 1.45
C ASP A 688 -5.08 16.82 -0.06
N GLU A 689 -4.07 16.66 -0.89
CA GLU A 689 -4.23 16.53 -2.34
C GLU A 689 -4.91 15.22 -2.76
N ASN A 690 -4.93 14.21 -1.89
CA ASN A 690 -5.45 12.86 -2.14
C ASN A 690 -6.65 12.50 -1.26
N ASP A 691 -6.85 13.15 -0.10
CA ASP A 691 -7.98 12.89 0.79
C ASP A 691 -9.06 13.95 0.65
N TYR A 692 -10.13 13.53 0.01
CA TYR A 692 -11.33 14.31 -0.18
C TYR A 692 -12.29 14.07 1.00
N GLY A 693 -12.19 14.86 2.04
CA GLY A 693 -13.08 14.80 3.20
C GLY A 693 -14.59 14.76 2.83
N ASP A 694 -15.40 14.20 3.71
CA ASP A 694 -16.83 13.87 3.51
C ASP A 694 -17.75 15.06 3.24
N PHE A 695 -17.25 16.30 3.39
CA PHE A 695 -18.07 17.49 3.26
C PHE A 695 -18.02 18.08 1.86
N SER A 696 -19.14 18.00 1.17
CA SER A 696 -19.32 18.69 -0.09
C SER A 696 -20.66 19.40 -0.17
N VAL A 697 -20.68 20.49 -0.93
CA VAL A 697 -21.92 21.18 -1.25
C VAL A 697 -21.96 21.52 -2.71
N ARG A 698 -23.10 21.29 -3.37
CA ARG A 698 -23.25 21.54 -4.80
C ARG A 698 -24.39 22.48 -5.13
N ARG A 699 -24.22 23.21 -6.21
CA ARG A 699 -25.26 24.10 -6.75
C ARG A 699 -25.41 23.95 -8.26
N LYS A 700 -26.65 23.92 -8.70
CA LYS A 700 -27.03 23.97 -10.10
C LYS A 700 -26.87 25.37 -10.67
N ILE A 701 -26.10 25.52 -11.74
CA ILE A 701 -25.86 26.76 -12.46
C ILE A 701 -26.30 26.60 -13.90
N THR A 702 -26.94 27.64 -14.44
CA THR A 702 -27.36 27.65 -15.84
C THR A 702 -26.44 28.53 -16.65
N ILE A 703 -25.82 28.00 -17.69
CA ILE A 703 -25.06 28.79 -18.65
C ILE A 703 -26.01 29.21 -19.76
N ALA A 704 -26.20 30.52 -19.86
CA ALA A 704 -27.13 31.11 -20.80
C ALA A 704 -26.41 31.63 -22.05
N LYS A 705 -27.09 31.74 -23.16
CA LYS A 705 -26.59 32.46 -24.31
C LYS A 705 -26.38 33.93 -23.94
N LYS A 706 -25.45 34.62 -24.61
CA LYS A 706 -25.22 36.03 -24.47
C LYS A 706 -26.51 36.87 -24.64
N ASN A 707 -27.37 36.41 -25.55
CA ASN A 707 -28.69 37.02 -25.78
C ASN A 707 -29.68 35.97 -26.26
N TYR A 708 -30.90 35.92 -25.70
CA TYR A 708 -32.02 35.10 -26.17
C TYR A 708 -32.95 36.00 -26.98
N SER A 709 -33.05 35.74 -28.26
CA SER A 709 -33.90 36.51 -29.19
C SER A 709 -34.43 35.69 -30.36
N GLY A 710 -35.54 36.16 -30.99
CA GLY A 710 -36.08 35.59 -32.20
C GLY A 710 -36.84 34.28 -32.03
N LYS A 711 -37.21 33.65 -33.17
CA LYS A 711 -38.01 32.42 -33.22
C LYS A 711 -37.28 31.21 -32.66
N LYS A 712 -35.98 31.15 -32.86
CA LYS A 712 -35.17 30.00 -32.41
C LYS A 712 -35.20 29.83 -30.90
N ASP A 713 -35.15 30.92 -30.14
CA ASP A 713 -35.13 30.87 -28.69
C ASP A 713 -36.53 30.86 -28.06
N TYR A 714 -37.44 31.67 -28.51
CA TYR A 714 -38.77 31.81 -27.91
C TYR A 714 -39.87 30.97 -28.60
N ASN A 715 -39.80 30.82 -29.90
CA ASN A 715 -40.80 30.11 -30.68
C ASN A 715 -42.24 30.54 -30.33
N LEU A 716 -42.44 31.87 -30.23
CA LEU A 716 -43.74 32.45 -29.88
C LEU A 716 -44.77 32.07 -30.93
N LYS A 717 -45.94 31.58 -30.49
CA LYS A 717 -47.07 31.15 -31.35
C LYS A 717 -48.39 31.51 -30.69
N GLN A 718 -49.43 31.62 -31.50
CA GLN A 718 -50.83 31.65 -31.04
C GLN A 718 -51.35 30.23 -30.98
N SER A 719 -52.04 29.88 -29.92
CA SER A 719 -52.75 28.60 -29.81
C SER A 719 -53.98 28.53 -30.75
N LYS A 720 -54.11 27.45 -31.52
CA LYS A 720 -55.31 27.16 -32.28
C LYS A 720 -56.53 26.81 -31.40
N LYS A 721 -56.29 26.40 -30.14
CA LYS A 721 -57.31 26.12 -29.12
C LYS A 721 -57.25 27.26 -28.07
N GLY A 722 -58.23 28.10 -28.04
CA GLY A 722 -58.32 29.22 -27.07
C GLY A 722 -59.77 29.63 -26.82
N PRO A 723 -60.07 30.30 -25.71
CA PRO A 723 -61.44 30.76 -25.41
C PRO A 723 -61.92 31.79 -26.46
N LYS A 724 -63.22 31.76 -26.78
CA LYS A 724 -63.87 32.70 -27.70
C LYS A 724 -63.64 34.15 -27.24
N GLY A 725 -63.36 35.04 -28.16
CA GLY A 725 -63.04 36.46 -27.85
C GLY A 725 -61.69 36.73 -27.21
N ARG A 726 -60.75 35.77 -27.22
CA ARG A 726 -59.45 35.86 -26.57
C ARG A 726 -58.31 35.38 -27.48
N VAL A 727 -57.08 35.85 -27.13
CA VAL A 727 -55.81 35.38 -27.75
C VAL A 727 -55.03 34.59 -26.71
N LYS A 728 -54.71 33.32 -26.95
CA LYS A 728 -53.78 32.57 -26.13
C LYS A 728 -52.45 32.46 -26.88
N LEU A 729 -51.43 33.07 -26.29
CA LEU A 729 -50.06 32.97 -26.74
C LEU A 729 -49.30 31.91 -25.91
N PHE A 730 -48.35 31.19 -26.54
CA PHE A 730 -47.44 30.32 -25.85
C PHE A 730 -46.03 30.39 -26.49
N TRP A 731 -45.02 30.06 -25.67
CA TRP A 731 -43.61 30.19 -26.04
C TRP A 731 -42.72 29.14 -25.37
N LYS A 732 -41.50 29.00 -25.89
CA LYS A 732 -40.48 28.13 -25.32
C LYS A 732 -39.86 28.78 -24.08
N LYS A 733 -39.55 28.00 -23.06
CA LYS A 733 -38.89 28.44 -21.84
C LYS A 733 -37.47 28.98 -22.13
N ILE A 734 -37.20 30.14 -21.56
CA ILE A 734 -35.82 30.68 -21.46
C ILE A 734 -35.28 30.21 -20.12
N PRO A 735 -34.17 29.46 -20.07
CA PRO A 735 -33.70 28.78 -18.87
C PRO A 735 -33.51 29.65 -17.62
N VAL A 736 -33.08 30.89 -17.81
CA VAL A 736 -32.77 31.84 -16.73
C VAL A 736 -33.84 32.93 -16.52
N ALA A 737 -34.99 32.81 -17.21
CA ALA A 737 -36.05 33.80 -17.07
C ALA A 737 -36.77 33.69 -15.73
N GLU A 738 -36.96 34.83 -15.07
CA GLU A 738 -37.82 34.94 -13.89
C GLU A 738 -39.26 35.33 -14.31
N GLY A 739 -39.47 35.75 -15.57
CA GLY A 739 -40.76 36.06 -16.14
C GLY A 739 -40.66 36.58 -17.58
N TYR A 740 -41.81 36.95 -18.08
CA TYR A 740 -41.93 37.43 -19.45
C TYR A 740 -42.80 38.70 -19.53
N VAL A 741 -42.47 39.56 -20.49
CA VAL A 741 -43.29 40.72 -20.82
C VAL A 741 -43.88 40.46 -22.22
N VAL A 742 -45.21 40.58 -22.31
CA VAL A 742 -45.94 40.48 -23.56
C VAL A 742 -46.23 41.90 -24.07
N GLU A 743 -45.84 42.19 -25.29
CA GLU A 743 -46.06 43.49 -25.94
C GLU A 743 -46.93 43.30 -27.21
N ALA A 744 -47.74 44.29 -27.51
CA ALA A 744 -48.62 44.28 -28.68
C ALA A 744 -48.50 45.55 -29.50
N ALA A 745 -48.74 45.42 -30.81
CA ALA A 745 -48.80 46.51 -31.77
C ALA A 745 -49.88 46.26 -32.84
N ASN A 746 -50.37 47.34 -33.49
CA ASN A 746 -51.36 47.24 -34.56
C ASN A 746 -50.73 46.84 -35.91
N LYS A 747 -49.42 47.07 -36.09
CA LYS A 747 -48.68 46.73 -37.31
C LYS A 747 -47.44 45.88 -36.96
N LYS A 748 -46.99 45.01 -37.89
CA LYS A 748 -45.83 44.13 -37.67
C LYS A 748 -44.55 44.87 -37.33
N ARG A 749 -44.30 46.00 -37.89
CA ARG A 749 -43.17 46.93 -37.60
C ARG A 749 -43.63 48.18 -36.83
N GLY A 750 -44.75 48.12 -36.13
CA GLY A 750 -45.30 49.22 -35.35
C GLY A 750 -44.64 49.40 -33.98
N LYS A 751 -45.05 50.47 -33.26
CA LYS A 751 -44.61 50.72 -31.88
C LYS A 751 -45.30 49.73 -30.95
N PHE A 752 -44.55 48.81 -30.40
CA PHE A 752 -45.05 47.80 -29.43
C PHE A 752 -45.19 48.45 -28.04
N LYS A 753 -46.34 48.21 -27.41
CA LYS A 753 -46.62 48.63 -26.02
C LYS A 753 -46.77 47.39 -25.15
N VAL A 754 -46.32 47.49 -23.89
CA VAL A 754 -46.48 46.43 -22.88
C VAL A 754 -47.98 46.17 -22.67
N LEU A 755 -48.43 44.97 -22.88
CA LEU A 755 -49.81 44.53 -22.66
C LEU A 755 -49.95 43.70 -21.38
N ALA A 756 -48.97 42.91 -21.04
CA ALA A 756 -49.03 42.07 -19.86
C ALA A 756 -47.62 41.70 -19.36
N LYS A 757 -47.48 41.55 -18.06
CA LYS A 757 -46.31 40.94 -17.39
C LYS A 757 -46.72 39.57 -16.88
N VAL A 758 -45.88 38.59 -17.10
CA VAL A 758 -46.05 37.19 -16.66
C VAL A 758 -44.95 36.90 -15.68
N ASN A 759 -45.25 36.89 -14.38
CA ASN A 759 -44.30 36.54 -13.35
C ASN A 759 -44.20 35.02 -13.25
N GLY A 760 -42.95 34.52 -13.15
CA GLY A 760 -42.58 33.10 -13.09
C GLY A 760 -42.06 32.57 -14.44
N GLY A 761 -40.78 32.19 -14.45
CA GLY A 761 -40.07 31.71 -15.65
C GLY A 761 -40.62 30.42 -16.26
N ASN A 762 -41.40 29.66 -15.49
CA ASN A 762 -42.07 28.47 -15.93
C ASN A 762 -43.48 28.71 -16.53
N LYS A 763 -44.00 29.90 -16.47
CA LYS A 763 -45.27 30.26 -17.07
C LYS A 763 -45.07 30.53 -18.56
N LEU A 764 -45.32 29.55 -19.40
CA LEU A 764 -45.01 29.55 -20.84
C LEU A 764 -46.21 29.88 -21.74
N SER A 765 -47.28 30.44 -21.17
CA SER A 765 -48.43 30.91 -21.92
C SER A 765 -49.17 32.07 -21.22
N LYS A 766 -49.91 32.83 -21.98
CA LYS A 766 -50.80 33.88 -21.47
C LYS A 766 -52.05 34.00 -22.34
N ILE A 767 -53.20 34.06 -21.70
CA ILE A 767 -54.46 34.43 -22.33
C ILE A 767 -54.69 35.92 -22.18
N LEU A 768 -54.99 36.57 -23.28
CA LEU A 768 -55.20 38.03 -23.39
C LEU A 768 -56.62 38.30 -23.91
N LYS A 769 -57.22 39.46 -23.57
CA LYS A 769 -58.49 39.99 -24.08
C LYS A 769 -58.22 41.26 -24.90
N PRO A 770 -57.66 41.13 -26.11
CA PRO A 770 -57.45 42.29 -26.93
C PRO A 770 -58.76 42.81 -27.54
N LYS A 771 -58.86 44.12 -27.78
CA LYS A 771 -60.06 44.72 -28.45
C LYS A 771 -60.10 44.51 -29.96
N LYS A 772 -58.99 44.13 -30.63
CA LYS A 772 -58.83 43.90 -32.06
C LYS A 772 -57.65 42.98 -32.36
N ASN A 773 -57.56 42.37 -33.52
CA ASN A 773 -56.45 41.63 -34.03
C ASN A 773 -55.17 42.47 -33.99
N GLY A 774 -54.03 41.85 -33.64
CA GLY A 774 -52.78 42.54 -33.46
C GLY A 774 -51.53 41.67 -33.64
N TYR A 775 -50.42 42.33 -33.56
CA TYR A 775 -49.11 41.69 -33.61
C TYR A 775 -48.51 41.69 -32.20
N TYR A 776 -47.96 40.54 -31.83
CA TYR A 776 -47.47 40.29 -30.49
C TYR A 776 -46.03 39.83 -30.53
N ARG A 777 -45.26 40.27 -29.55
CA ARG A 777 -43.92 39.73 -29.25
C ARG A 777 -43.77 39.62 -27.74
N ILE A 778 -42.76 38.90 -27.30
CA ILE A 778 -42.40 38.77 -25.88
C ILE A 778 -40.91 38.97 -25.72
N ARG A 779 -40.50 39.31 -24.49
CA ARG A 779 -39.14 39.20 -24.04
C ARG A 779 -39.11 38.64 -22.62
N ALA A 780 -38.11 37.82 -22.32
CA ALA A 780 -37.86 37.34 -20.98
C ALA A 780 -37.16 38.44 -20.14
N PHE A 781 -37.37 38.40 -18.85
CA PHE A 781 -36.64 39.21 -17.90
C PHE A 781 -36.08 38.37 -16.75
N TYR A 782 -35.03 38.88 -16.16
CA TYR A 782 -34.39 38.37 -14.95
C TYR A 782 -34.03 39.55 -14.04
N LYS A 783 -33.72 39.24 -12.76
CA LYS A 783 -33.20 40.23 -11.82
C LYS A 783 -31.69 40.09 -11.69
N ASP A 784 -31.00 41.17 -11.77
CA ASP A 784 -29.57 41.29 -11.55
C ASP A 784 -29.36 42.36 -10.47
N ASN A 785 -28.89 41.94 -9.29
CA ASN A 785 -28.75 42.83 -8.13
C ASN A 785 -30.02 43.67 -7.84
N GLY A 786 -31.19 43.02 -7.86
CA GLY A 786 -32.49 43.62 -7.63
C GLY A 786 -33.07 44.40 -8.83
N LYS A 787 -32.29 44.74 -9.83
CA LYS A 787 -32.73 45.45 -11.04
C LYS A 787 -33.20 44.49 -12.12
N ILE A 788 -34.34 44.83 -12.75
CA ILE A 788 -34.88 44.03 -13.87
C ILE A 788 -34.05 44.29 -15.12
N LYS A 789 -33.49 43.18 -15.68
CA LYS A 789 -32.83 43.18 -16.99
C LYS A 789 -33.66 42.35 -17.96
N TYR A 790 -33.56 42.68 -19.24
CA TYR A 790 -34.33 42.02 -20.29
C TYR A 790 -33.42 41.40 -21.33
N PHE A 791 -33.84 40.20 -21.83
CA PHE A 791 -33.26 39.63 -23.02
C PHE A 791 -33.87 40.27 -24.30
N GLY A 792 -33.35 39.87 -25.44
CA GLY A 792 -33.88 40.27 -26.73
C GLY A 792 -35.34 39.82 -26.97
N TYR A 793 -35.94 40.39 -27.92
CA TYR A 793 -37.33 40.05 -28.27
C TYR A 793 -37.46 38.71 -29.01
N SER A 794 -38.65 38.08 -28.87
CA SER A 794 -39.06 36.93 -29.63
C SER A 794 -39.33 37.28 -31.12
N ASN A 795 -39.67 36.30 -31.92
CA ASN A 795 -40.39 36.53 -33.18
C ASN A 795 -41.73 37.25 -32.95
N VAL A 796 -42.16 37.99 -33.96
CA VAL A 796 -43.46 38.67 -33.95
C VAL A 796 -44.50 37.74 -34.53
N VAL A 797 -45.64 37.57 -33.84
CA VAL A 797 -46.76 36.72 -34.25
C VAL A 797 -47.98 37.61 -34.51
N LYS A 798 -48.63 37.50 -35.68
CA LYS A 798 -49.98 38.04 -35.92
C LYS A 798 -50.96 37.13 -35.24
N ALA A 799 -51.67 37.65 -34.27
CA ALA A 799 -52.68 36.87 -33.56
C ALA A 799 -54.07 37.43 -33.84
N VAL A 800 -54.99 36.52 -34.12
CA VAL A 800 -56.36 36.79 -34.45
C VAL A 800 -57.25 36.43 -33.26
N ILE A 801 -58.19 37.31 -32.94
CA ILE A 801 -59.23 37.03 -31.95
C ILE A 801 -60.15 35.98 -32.53
N LYS A 802 -60.37 34.91 -31.83
CA LYS A 802 -61.33 33.87 -32.18
C LYS A 802 -62.74 34.25 -31.80
#